data_3891409e51a626eb03fdbe774dfc131e
#
_entry.id   3891409e51a626eb03fdbe774dfc131e
#
_cell.length_a   1.000
_cell.length_b   1.000
_cell.length_c   1.000
_cell.angle_alpha   90.00
_cell.angle_beta   90.00
_cell.angle_gamma   90.00
#
_symmetry.space_group_name_H-M   'P 1'
#
loop_
_entity.id
_entity.type
_entity.pdbx_description
1 polymer ?
#
loop_
_entity_poly.entity_id
_entity_poly.type
_entity_poly.pdbx_seq_one_letter_code
_entity_poly.pdbx_strand_id
1 'polypeptide(L)'
;MKVLIVESEFLHQDTWVGNAVERLADALSQQNVTVIKSTSFDDGFAILSSNEAIDCLMFSYQMEHPDEHQNVRQLIGKLHERQQNVPVFLLGDREKALAAMDRDLLELVDEFAWILEDTADFIAGRAVAAMTRYRQQLLPPLFSALMKYSDIHEYSWAAPGHQGGVGFTKTPAGRFYHDYYGENLFRTDIGIERTSLGSLLDHTGAFGESEKYAARVFGADRSWSVVVGTSGSNRTIMQACMTDNDVVVVDRNCHKSIEQGLMLTGAKPVYMVPSRNRYGIIGPIYPQEMQPETLQKKISESPLTKDKAGQKPSYCVVTNCTYDGVCYNAKEAQDLLEKTSDRLHFDEAWYGYARFNPIYADHYAMRGEPGDHNGPTVFATHSTHKLLNALSQASYIHVREGRGAINFSRFNQAYMMHATTSPLYAICASNDVAVSMMDGNSGLSLTQEVIDEAVDFRQAMARLYKEFTADGSWFFKPWNKEVVTDPQTGKTYDFADAPTKLLTTVQDCWVMHPGESWHGFKDIPDNWSMLDPIKVSILAPGMGEDGELEETGVPAALVTAWLGRHGIVPTRTTDFQIMFLFSMGVTRGKWGTLVNTLCSFKRHYDANTPLAQVMPELVEQYPDTYANMGIHDLGDTMFAWLKENNPGARLNEAYSGLPVAEVTPREAYNAIVDNNVELVSIENLPGRIAANSVIPYPPGIPMLLSGENFGDKNSPQVSYLRSLQSWDHHFPGFEHETEGTEIIDGIYHVMCVKA
;
A
#
# COMPACT_ATOMS: atom_id res chain seq x y z
N MET A 1 -28.83 11.48 2.94
CA MET A 1 -29.10 10.58 1.82
C MET A 1 -29.13 11.38 0.54
N LYS A 2 -28.74 10.76 -0.58
CA LYS A 2 -28.72 11.42 -1.91
C LYS A 2 -29.49 10.58 -2.91
N VAL A 3 -30.33 11.22 -3.72
CA VAL A 3 -31.05 10.57 -4.82
C VAL A 3 -30.70 11.27 -6.13
N LEU A 4 -30.38 10.49 -7.16
CA LEU A 4 -30.27 10.99 -8.54
C LEU A 4 -31.61 10.72 -9.23
N ILE A 5 -32.26 11.78 -9.74
CA ILE A 5 -33.46 11.68 -10.53
C ILE A 5 -33.13 12.09 -11.97
N VAL A 6 -33.30 11.16 -12.91
CA VAL A 6 -33.09 11.39 -14.35
C VAL A 6 -34.46 11.50 -15.04
N GLU A 7 -34.87 12.74 -15.35
CA GLU A 7 -36.16 13.04 -15.94
C GLU A 7 -36.10 14.32 -16.81
N SER A 8 -36.40 14.18 -18.07
CA SER A 8 -36.36 15.31 -19.04
C SER A 8 -37.38 16.39 -18.74
N GLU A 9 -38.52 16.02 -18.16
CA GLU A 9 -39.63 16.95 -17.84
C GLU A 9 -39.27 17.95 -16.71
N PHE A 10 -38.15 17.82 -16.04
CA PHE A 10 -37.62 18.90 -15.18
C PHE A 10 -37.46 20.23 -15.92
N LEU A 11 -37.32 20.21 -17.26
CA LEU A 11 -37.27 21.40 -18.11
C LEU A 11 -38.64 22.01 -18.37
N HIS A 12 -39.73 21.27 -18.09
CA HIS A 12 -41.10 21.62 -18.44
C HIS A 12 -42.05 21.53 -17.23
N GLN A 13 -41.87 22.44 -16.28
CA GLN A 13 -42.67 22.46 -15.03
C GLN A 13 -44.16 22.75 -15.21
N ASP A 14 -44.58 23.18 -16.39
CA ASP A 14 -45.97 23.41 -16.78
C ASP A 14 -46.69 22.13 -17.23
N THR A 15 -45.98 21.04 -17.44
CA THR A 15 -46.57 19.74 -17.72
C THR A 15 -47.01 19.00 -16.45
N TRP A 16 -47.93 18.02 -16.61
CA TRP A 16 -48.37 17.19 -15.48
C TRP A 16 -47.22 16.39 -14.88
N VAL A 17 -46.36 15.86 -15.73
CA VAL A 17 -45.18 15.04 -15.31
C VAL A 17 -44.15 15.94 -14.65
N GLY A 18 -43.77 17.07 -15.27
CA GLY A 18 -42.79 17.99 -14.70
C GLY A 18 -43.20 18.51 -13.33
N ASN A 19 -44.50 18.88 -13.17
CA ASN A 19 -45.01 19.28 -11.87
C ASN A 19 -44.99 18.15 -10.82
N ALA A 20 -45.30 16.90 -11.23
CA ALA A 20 -45.28 15.76 -10.33
C ALA A 20 -43.85 15.42 -9.86
N VAL A 21 -42.87 15.47 -10.77
CA VAL A 21 -41.45 15.22 -10.43
C VAL A 21 -40.85 16.31 -9.54
N GLU A 22 -41.21 17.59 -9.78
CA GLU A 22 -40.81 18.68 -8.87
C GLU A 22 -41.38 18.49 -7.47
N ARG A 23 -42.67 18.13 -7.35
CA ARG A 23 -43.25 17.80 -6.03
C ARG A 23 -42.58 16.64 -5.35
N LEU A 24 -42.17 15.61 -6.11
CA LEU A 24 -41.41 14.51 -5.58
C LEU A 24 -40.03 14.95 -5.05
N ALA A 25 -39.33 15.80 -5.82
CA ALA A 25 -38.06 16.37 -5.38
C ALA A 25 -38.19 17.21 -4.10
N ASP A 26 -39.26 18.00 -4.00
CA ASP A 26 -39.58 18.78 -2.80
C ASP A 26 -39.89 17.87 -1.59
N ALA A 27 -40.72 16.83 -1.79
CA ALA A 27 -41.07 15.88 -0.72
C ALA A 27 -39.84 15.10 -0.20
N LEU A 28 -38.93 14.74 -1.08
CA LEU A 28 -37.65 14.12 -0.72
C LEU A 28 -36.75 15.09 0.07
N SER A 29 -36.67 16.33 -0.38
CA SER A 29 -35.91 17.40 0.29
C SER A 29 -36.43 17.69 1.70
N GLN A 30 -37.75 17.66 1.91
CA GLN A 30 -38.38 17.81 3.23
C GLN A 30 -38.03 16.65 4.19
N GLN A 31 -37.65 15.50 3.65
CA GLN A 31 -37.17 14.35 4.45
C GLN A 31 -35.64 14.30 4.56
N ASN A 32 -34.97 15.43 4.40
CA ASN A 32 -33.50 15.57 4.46
C ASN A 32 -32.72 14.70 3.43
N VAL A 33 -33.30 14.50 2.25
CA VAL A 33 -32.66 13.87 1.11
C VAL A 33 -32.15 14.93 0.14
N THR A 34 -30.88 14.89 -0.21
CA THR A 34 -30.31 15.72 -1.25
C THR A 34 -30.75 15.18 -2.62
N VAL A 35 -31.48 15.96 -3.38
CA VAL A 35 -31.96 15.59 -4.72
C VAL A 35 -30.99 16.16 -5.76
N ILE A 36 -30.43 15.30 -6.58
CA ILE A 36 -29.64 15.65 -7.76
C ILE A 36 -30.51 15.42 -8.95
N LYS A 37 -30.77 16.53 -9.71
CA LYS A 37 -31.64 16.53 -10.89
C LYS A 37 -30.79 16.38 -12.14
N SER A 38 -31.15 15.46 -13.00
CA SER A 38 -30.58 15.28 -14.34
C SER A 38 -31.70 15.27 -15.38
N THR A 39 -31.48 15.92 -16.50
CA THR A 39 -32.46 16.03 -17.58
C THR A 39 -32.21 15.10 -18.75
N SER A 40 -31.13 14.32 -18.70
CA SER A 40 -30.79 13.33 -19.73
C SER A 40 -30.00 12.18 -19.15
N PHE A 41 -29.96 11.04 -19.85
CA PHE A 41 -29.11 9.92 -19.48
C PHE A 41 -27.62 10.26 -19.54
N ASP A 42 -27.17 11.07 -20.52
CA ASP A 42 -25.78 11.52 -20.65
C ASP A 42 -25.34 12.35 -19.44
N ASP A 43 -26.19 13.26 -18.97
CA ASP A 43 -25.94 14.05 -17.78
C ASP A 43 -25.93 13.19 -16.52
N GLY A 44 -26.89 12.27 -16.38
CA GLY A 44 -26.92 11.28 -15.30
C GLY A 44 -25.68 10.41 -15.28
N PHE A 45 -25.20 9.95 -16.43
CA PHE A 45 -23.97 9.19 -16.57
C PHE A 45 -22.73 10.02 -16.18
N ALA A 46 -22.69 11.31 -16.59
CA ALA A 46 -21.61 12.22 -16.20
C ALA A 46 -21.57 12.45 -14.68
N ILE A 47 -22.72 12.58 -14.02
CA ILE A 47 -22.83 12.72 -12.56
C ILE A 47 -22.27 11.45 -11.87
N LEU A 48 -22.68 10.27 -12.29
CA LEU A 48 -22.16 9.01 -11.73
C LEU A 48 -20.65 8.84 -12.00
N SER A 49 -20.17 9.32 -13.14
CA SER A 49 -18.75 9.26 -13.50
C SER A 49 -17.88 10.22 -12.67
N SER A 50 -18.47 11.26 -12.07
CA SER A 50 -17.78 12.19 -11.15
C SER A 50 -17.58 11.64 -9.74
N ASN A 51 -17.87 10.36 -9.51
CA ASN A 51 -17.78 9.69 -8.20
C ASN A 51 -18.78 10.19 -7.15
N GLU A 52 -19.88 10.75 -7.56
CA GLU A 52 -20.94 11.15 -6.63
C GLU A 52 -21.59 9.90 -6.01
N ALA A 53 -21.59 9.84 -4.68
CA ALA A 53 -22.24 8.75 -3.96
C ALA A 53 -23.75 8.93 -3.96
N ILE A 54 -24.47 8.00 -4.56
CA ILE A 54 -25.94 8.00 -4.70
C ILE A 54 -26.52 6.87 -3.84
N ASP A 55 -27.53 7.18 -3.03
CA ASP A 55 -28.24 6.19 -2.21
C ASP A 55 -29.48 5.61 -2.91
N CYS A 56 -29.94 6.24 -3.98
CA CYS A 56 -31.06 5.79 -4.82
C CYS A 56 -30.98 6.43 -6.20
N LEU A 57 -31.25 5.65 -7.23
CA LEU A 57 -31.43 6.11 -8.60
C LEU A 57 -32.91 6.07 -8.94
N MET A 58 -33.43 7.15 -9.46
CA MET A 58 -34.76 7.22 -10.06
C MET A 58 -34.64 7.67 -11.51
N PHE A 59 -35.27 7.01 -12.44
CA PHE A 59 -35.26 7.44 -13.83
C PHE A 59 -36.64 7.27 -14.49
N SER A 60 -36.90 8.10 -15.47
CA SER A 60 -38.17 8.07 -16.19
C SER A 60 -38.12 7.06 -17.35
N TYR A 61 -39.12 6.21 -17.40
CA TYR A 61 -39.31 5.28 -18.51
C TYR A 61 -39.54 6.02 -19.86
N GLN A 62 -40.13 7.21 -19.84
CA GLN A 62 -40.45 7.96 -21.06
C GLN A 62 -39.22 8.48 -21.81
N MET A 63 -38.05 8.48 -21.17
CA MET A 63 -36.79 8.90 -21.76
C MET A 63 -36.10 7.78 -22.55
N GLU A 64 -36.55 6.55 -22.41
CA GLU A 64 -35.92 5.39 -23.08
C GLU A 64 -36.57 5.16 -24.45
N HIS A 65 -35.76 4.74 -25.44
CA HIS A 65 -36.28 4.26 -26.70
C HIS A 65 -36.88 2.86 -26.48
N PRO A 66 -38.09 2.58 -27.03
CA PRO A 66 -38.87 1.37 -26.69
C PRO A 66 -38.15 0.04 -26.96
N ASP A 67 -37.13 0.02 -27.80
CA ASP A 67 -36.58 -1.23 -28.34
C ASP A 67 -35.25 -1.70 -27.75
N GLU A 68 -34.55 -0.93 -26.86
CA GLU A 68 -33.16 -1.30 -26.52
C GLU A 68 -32.77 -1.23 -25.05
N HIS A 69 -33.45 -0.52 -24.17
CA HIS A 69 -33.06 -0.29 -22.75
C HIS A 69 -31.53 -0.04 -22.52
N GLN A 70 -30.83 0.41 -23.57
CA GLN A 70 -29.38 0.50 -23.58
C GLN A 70 -28.89 1.61 -22.63
N ASN A 71 -29.59 2.76 -22.63
CA ASN A 71 -29.21 3.88 -21.77
C ASN A 71 -29.41 3.54 -20.28
N VAL A 72 -30.50 2.86 -19.94
CA VAL A 72 -30.78 2.38 -18.58
C VAL A 72 -29.71 1.39 -18.15
N ARG A 73 -29.37 0.41 -19.01
CA ARG A 73 -28.32 -0.57 -18.71
C ARG A 73 -26.97 0.09 -18.48
N GLN A 74 -26.60 1.09 -19.29
CA GLN A 74 -25.35 1.83 -19.12
C GLN A 74 -25.35 2.63 -17.82
N LEU A 75 -26.44 3.32 -17.50
CA LEU A 75 -26.58 4.12 -16.29
C LEU A 75 -26.50 3.24 -15.03
N ILE A 76 -27.26 2.15 -14.98
CA ILE A 76 -27.25 1.21 -13.87
C ILE A 76 -25.92 0.46 -13.79
N GLY A 77 -25.34 0.09 -14.94
CA GLY A 77 -24.01 -0.51 -15.00
C GLY A 77 -22.95 0.41 -14.37
N LYS A 78 -22.99 1.69 -14.71
CA LYS A 78 -22.09 2.69 -14.12
C LYS A 78 -22.29 2.87 -12.61
N LEU A 79 -23.52 2.88 -12.15
CA LEU A 79 -23.86 2.93 -10.74
C LEU A 79 -23.30 1.69 -9.99
N HIS A 80 -23.47 0.50 -10.56
CA HIS A 80 -23.08 -0.75 -9.95
C HIS A 80 -21.56 -1.07 -10.05
N GLU A 81 -20.79 -0.29 -10.78
CA GLU A 81 -19.32 -0.44 -10.78
C GLU A 81 -18.73 -0.34 -9.36
N ARG A 82 -19.28 0.58 -8.53
CA ARG A 82 -18.79 0.83 -7.17
C ARG A 82 -19.85 0.63 -6.08
N GLN A 83 -21.11 0.74 -6.43
CA GLN A 83 -22.25 0.75 -5.50
C GLN A 83 -23.22 -0.37 -5.86
N GLN A 84 -22.97 -1.56 -5.34
CA GLN A 84 -23.86 -2.70 -5.53
C GLN A 84 -25.16 -2.49 -4.72
N ASN A 85 -26.25 -3.00 -5.26
CA ASN A 85 -27.58 -3.01 -4.59
C ASN A 85 -28.14 -1.61 -4.23
N VAL A 86 -27.71 -0.56 -4.91
CA VAL A 86 -28.40 0.76 -4.81
C VAL A 86 -29.82 0.60 -5.31
N PRO A 87 -30.85 1.01 -4.54
CA PRO A 87 -32.23 0.88 -5.00
C PRO A 87 -32.48 1.74 -6.25
N VAL A 88 -33.09 1.10 -7.23
CA VAL A 88 -33.41 1.69 -8.53
C VAL A 88 -34.93 1.75 -8.69
N PHE A 89 -35.45 2.96 -8.87
CA PHE A 89 -36.87 3.25 -9.06
C PHE A 89 -37.15 3.65 -10.49
N LEU A 90 -38.13 3.00 -11.13
CA LEU A 90 -38.68 3.44 -12.38
C LEU A 90 -39.81 4.41 -12.13
N LEU A 91 -39.68 5.65 -12.63
CA LEU A 91 -40.74 6.65 -12.64
C LEU A 91 -41.54 6.54 -13.95
N GLY A 92 -42.83 6.58 -13.89
CA GLY A 92 -43.61 6.51 -15.13
C GLY A 92 -45.09 6.69 -15.00
N ASP A 93 -45.72 6.84 -16.18
CA ASP A 93 -47.15 6.65 -16.39
C ASP A 93 -47.42 5.13 -16.41
N ARG A 94 -48.36 4.69 -15.59
CA ARG A 94 -48.66 3.25 -15.40
C ARG A 94 -49.06 2.57 -16.70
N GLU A 95 -49.90 3.17 -17.51
CA GLU A 95 -50.39 2.54 -18.75
C GLU A 95 -49.24 2.32 -19.74
N LYS A 96 -48.39 3.31 -19.90
CA LYS A 96 -47.25 3.28 -20.82
C LYS A 96 -46.18 2.30 -20.34
N ALA A 97 -45.84 2.35 -19.04
CA ALA A 97 -44.83 1.47 -18.45
C ALA A 97 -45.25 -0.02 -18.50
N LEU A 98 -46.50 -0.35 -18.17
CA LEU A 98 -47.02 -1.72 -18.24
C LEU A 98 -47.08 -2.27 -19.68
N ALA A 99 -47.30 -1.44 -20.69
CA ALA A 99 -47.33 -1.82 -22.08
C ALA A 99 -45.93 -2.19 -22.65
N ALA A 100 -44.87 -1.64 -22.06
CA ALA A 100 -43.49 -1.78 -22.53
C ALA A 100 -42.61 -2.56 -21.56
N MET A 101 -43.20 -3.06 -20.48
CA MET A 101 -42.45 -3.82 -19.44
C MET A 101 -42.07 -5.20 -19.98
N ASP A 102 -40.79 -5.49 -19.99
CA ASP A 102 -40.25 -6.81 -20.33
C ASP A 102 -39.45 -7.41 -19.17
N ARG A 103 -39.00 -8.62 -19.31
CA ARG A 103 -38.24 -9.33 -18.30
C ARG A 103 -36.94 -8.62 -17.98
N ASP A 104 -36.26 -8.10 -18.97
CA ASP A 104 -34.95 -7.46 -18.86
C ASP A 104 -35.01 -6.17 -18.04
N LEU A 105 -36.09 -5.38 -18.23
CA LEU A 105 -36.31 -4.16 -17.43
C LEU A 105 -36.69 -4.53 -15.99
N LEU A 106 -37.51 -5.58 -15.79
CA LEU A 106 -37.87 -6.05 -14.45
C LEU A 106 -36.68 -6.54 -13.64
N GLU A 107 -35.66 -7.08 -14.27
CA GLU A 107 -34.42 -7.53 -13.60
C GLU A 107 -33.50 -6.36 -13.21
N LEU A 108 -33.69 -5.17 -13.77
CA LEU A 108 -32.87 -3.99 -13.53
C LEU A 108 -33.45 -3.00 -12.50
N VAL A 109 -34.73 -3.12 -12.17
CA VAL A 109 -35.47 -2.17 -11.36
C VAL A 109 -36.00 -2.84 -10.10
N ASP A 110 -35.78 -2.19 -8.94
CA ASP A 110 -36.28 -2.70 -7.66
C ASP A 110 -37.72 -2.29 -7.38
N GLU A 111 -38.10 -1.06 -7.78
CA GLU A 111 -39.41 -0.50 -7.47
C GLU A 111 -39.95 0.39 -8.61
N PHE A 112 -41.28 0.42 -8.69
CA PHE A 112 -42.03 1.30 -9.63
C PHE A 112 -42.74 2.41 -8.85
N ALA A 113 -42.68 3.62 -9.39
CA ALA A 113 -43.39 4.77 -8.85
C ALA A 113 -44.26 5.40 -9.94
N TRP A 114 -45.58 5.41 -9.75
CA TRP A 114 -46.58 5.96 -10.68
C TRP A 114 -46.78 7.44 -10.35
N ILE A 115 -45.95 8.31 -10.92
CA ILE A 115 -45.84 9.71 -10.52
C ILE A 115 -47.11 10.56 -10.74
N LEU A 116 -48.05 10.08 -11.56
CA LEU A 116 -49.33 10.75 -11.78
C LEU A 116 -50.48 10.16 -10.93
N GLU A 117 -50.30 8.98 -10.32
CA GLU A 117 -51.29 8.30 -9.51
C GLU A 117 -50.95 8.29 -8.01
N ASP A 118 -49.66 8.09 -7.67
CA ASP A 118 -49.18 8.09 -6.31
C ASP A 118 -48.88 9.51 -5.84
N THR A 119 -49.07 9.78 -4.55
CA THR A 119 -48.67 11.07 -3.96
C THR A 119 -47.16 11.18 -3.85
N ALA A 120 -46.61 12.36 -4.03
CA ALA A 120 -45.17 12.64 -3.89
C ALA A 120 -44.62 12.20 -2.53
N ASP A 121 -45.37 12.44 -1.46
CA ASP A 121 -44.99 12.02 -0.09
C ASP A 121 -44.91 10.51 0.06
N PHE A 122 -45.82 9.76 -0.59
CA PHE A 122 -45.82 8.30 -0.56
C PHE A 122 -44.60 7.73 -1.29
N ILE A 123 -44.30 8.24 -2.48
CA ILE A 123 -43.10 7.84 -3.26
C ILE A 123 -41.84 8.19 -2.48
N ALA A 124 -41.76 9.40 -1.93
CA ALA A 124 -40.62 9.87 -1.13
C ALA A 124 -40.42 8.98 0.10
N GLY A 125 -41.49 8.59 0.81
CA GLY A 125 -41.42 7.68 1.97
C GLY A 125 -40.86 6.29 1.60
N ARG A 126 -41.29 5.71 0.46
CA ARG A 126 -40.78 4.44 -0.05
C ARG A 126 -39.30 4.54 -0.41
N ALA A 127 -38.90 5.61 -1.08
CA ALA A 127 -37.51 5.86 -1.44
C ALA A 127 -36.62 6.01 -0.20
N VAL A 128 -37.04 6.79 0.80
CA VAL A 128 -36.31 6.95 2.06
C VAL A 128 -36.18 5.60 2.81
N ALA A 129 -37.23 4.79 2.82
CA ALA A 129 -37.18 3.46 3.43
C ALA A 129 -36.20 2.52 2.66
N ALA A 130 -36.20 2.57 1.33
CA ALA A 130 -35.26 1.80 0.51
C ALA A 130 -33.81 2.26 0.73
N MET A 131 -33.54 3.58 0.69
CA MET A 131 -32.22 4.14 0.98
C MET A 131 -31.74 3.80 2.40
N THR A 132 -32.64 3.80 3.38
CA THR A 132 -32.29 3.45 4.75
C THR A 132 -31.88 1.98 4.86
N ARG A 133 -32.64 1.06 4.24
CA ARG A 133 -32.26 -0.37 4.17
C ARG A 133 -30.91 -0.55 3.48
N TYR A 134 -30.71 0.12 2.34
CA TYR A 134 -29.46 0.07 1.58
C TYR A 134 -28.28 0.52 2.45
N ARG A 135 -28.36 1.68 3.10
CA ARG A 135 -27.29 2.19 3.98
C ARG A 135 -27.00 1.24 5.15
N GLN A 136 -28.02 0.62 5.72
CA GLN A 136 -27.82 -0.37 6.79
C GLN A 136 -27.05 -1.61 6.31
N GLN A 137 -27.24 -2.02 5.06
CA GLN A 137 -26.53 -3.15 4.44
C GLN A 137 -25.07 -2.82 4.07
N LEU A 138 -24.75 -1.54 3.82
CA LEU A 138 -23.39 -1.09 3.53
C LEU A 138 -22.47 -1.11 4.74
N LEU A 139 -23.03 -0.99 5.93
CA LEU A 139 -22.25 -0.85 7.15
C LEU A 139 -21.66 -2.21 7.56
N PRO A 140 -20.33 -2.33 7.64
CA PRO A 140 -19.69 -3.54 8.14
C PRO A 140 -19.98 -3.76 9.63
N PRO A 141 -19.79 -5.00 10.13
CA PRO A 141 -20.32 -5.42 11.43
C PRO A 141 -19.91 -4.55 12.61
N LEU A 142 -18.61 -4.27 12.75
CA LEU A 142 -18.08 -3.50 13.88
C LEU A 142 -18.48 -2.03 13.79
N PHE A 143 -18.34 -1.42 12.63
CA PHE A 143 -18.69 -0.01 12.45
C PHE A 143 -20.20 0.23 12.65
N SER A 144 -21.04 -0.67 12.12
CA SER A 144 -22.49 -0.64 12.37
C SER A 144 -22.84 -0.70 13.86
N ALA A 145 -22.22 -1.63 14.58
CA ALA A 145 -22.44 -1.79 16.02
C ALA A 145 -21.96 -0.56 16.82
N LEU A 146 -20.80 -0.01 16.45
CA LEU A 146 -20.22 1.17 17.10
C LEU A 146 -21.09 2.42 16.89
N MET A 147 -21.62 2.64 15.68
CA MET A 147 -22.57 3.73 15.41
C MET A 147 -23.81 3.61 16.27
N LYS A 148 -24.44 2.43 16.30
CA LYS A 148 -25.63 2.18 17.13
C LYS A 148 -25.36 2.42 18.62
N TYR A 149 -24.21 1.98 19.12
CA TYR A 149 -23.79 2.21 20.50
C TYR A 149 -23.65 3.72 20.78
N SER A 150 -22.97 4.45 19.93
CA SER A 150 -22.76 5.89 20.12
C SER A 150 -24.07 6.70 20.05
N ASP A 151 -25.08 6.24 19.31
CA ASP A 151 -26.38 6.89 19.20
C ASP A 151 -27.24 6.75 20.47
N ILE A 152 -27.01 5.73 21.28
CA ILE A 152 -27.73 5.51 22.54
C ILE A 152 -27.36 6.55 23.63
N HIS A 153 -26.19 7.20 23.50
CA HIS A 153 -25.68 8.19 24.45
C HIS A 153 -25.64 7.71 25.91
N GLU A 154 -25.09 6.52 26.11
CA GLU A 154 -24.96 5.99 27.48
C GLU A 154 -24.00 6.83 28.34
N TYR A 155 -24.34 6.94 29.65
CA TYR A 155 -23.49 7.59 30.63
C TYR A 155 -22.43 6.61 31.14
N SER A 156 -21.21 6.69 30.57
CA SER A 156 -20.11 5.88 31.07
C SER A 156 -19.53 6.43 32.39
N TRP A 157 -19.22 5.54 33.34
CA TRP A 157 -18.48 5.83 34.56
C TRP A 157 -17.12 5.13 34.56
N ALA A 158 -16.71 4.62 33.40
CA ALA A 158 -15.44 3.94 33.18
C ALA A 158 -14.47 4.83 32.34
N ALA A 159 -13.28 4.33 32.06
CA ALA A 159 -12.38 4.95 31.07
C ALA A 159 -13.01 4.91 29.66
N PRO A 160 -12.61 5.81 28.77
CA PRO A 160 -11.58 6.86 28.92
C PRO A 160 -12.10 8.09 29.70
N GLY A 161 -11.15 8.79 30.35
CA GLY A 161 -11.46 9.90 31.26
C GLY A 161 -12.10 11.13 30.62
N HIS A 162 -12.07 11.28 29.29
CA HIS A 162 -12.71 12.38 28.57
C HIS A 162 -14.23 12.23 28.46
N GLN A 163 -14.78 11.04 28.73
CA GLN A 163 -16.23 10.76 28.78
C GLN A 163 -16.96 11.33 27.54
N GLY A 164 -16.75 10.71 26.37
CA GLY A 164 -17.35 11.16 25.11
C GLY A 164 -16.89 12.55 24.64
N GLY A 165 -15.72 13.02 25.09
CA GLY A 165 -15.15 14.31 24.71
C GLY A 165 -15.41 15.45 25.70
N VAL A 166 -16.36 15.30 26.64
CA VAL A 166 -16.72 16.36 27.61
C VAL A 166 -15.51 16.88 28.40
N GLY A 167 -14.56 16.00 28.76
CA GLY A 167 -13.34 16.37 29.45
C GLY A 167 -12.51 17.41 28.69
N PHE A 168 -12.42 17.29 27.36
CA PHE A 168 -11.69 18.23 26.52
C PHE A 168 -12.34 19.62 26.48
N THR A 169 -13.66 19.72 26.49
CA THR A 169 -14.36 21.00 26.37
C THR A 169 -14.20 21.89 27.61
N LYS A 170 -13.62 21.39 28.72
CA LYS A 170 -13.44 22.12 29.96
C LYS A 170 -12.27 23.13 29.96
N THR A 171 -11.42 23.09 28.96
CA THR A 171 -10.30 24.03 28.81
C THR A 171 -10.22 24.56 27.36
N PRO A 172 -9.66 25.76 27.11
CA PRO A 172 -9.52 26.29 25.75
C PRO A 172 -8.75 25.36 24.81
N ALA A 173 -7.59 24.84 25.24
CA ALA A 173 -6.77 23.95 24.42
C ALA A 173 -7.53 22.63 24.08
N GLY A 174 -8.19 22.05 25.07
CA GLY A 174 -9.01 20.85 24.85
C GLY A 174 -10.18 21.11 23.93
N ARG A 175 -10.83 22.30 24.01
CA ARG A 175 -11.93 22.68 23.13
C ARG A 175 -11.45 22.79 21.66
N PHE A 176 -10.29 23.43 21.41
CA PHE A 176 -9.70 23.46 20.07
C PHE A 176 -9.46 22.06 19.51
N TYR A 177 -8.93 21.17 20.31
CA TYR A 177 -8.70 19.78 19.92
C TYR A 177 -10.01 19.03 19.61
N HIS A 178 -11.03 19.18 20.47
CA HIS A 178 -12.34 18.59 20.27
C HIS A 178 -13.02 19.10 18.99
N ASP A 179 -13.03 20.44 18.78
CA ASP A 179 -13.66 21.06 17.64
C ASP A 179 -12.96 20.70 16.32
N TYR A 180 -11.64 20.53 16.35
CA TYR A 180 -10.85 20.14 15.19
C TYR A 180 -11.15 18.71 14.72
N TYR A 181 -11.22 17.74 15.65
CA TYR A 181 -11.48 16.34 15.31
C TYR A 181 -12.96 15.98 15.21
N GLY A 182 -13.83 16.76 15.82
CA GLY A 182 -15.27 16.56 15.82
C GLY A 182 -15.77 15.56 16.87
N GLU A 183 -17.01 15.73 17.28
CA GLU A 183 -17.64 15.01 18.38
C GLU A 183 -17.61 13.48 18.24
N ASN A 184 -17.81 12.97 17.01
CA ASN A 184 -17.96 11.53 16.79
C ASN A 184 -16.68 10.73 17.10
N LEU A 185 -15.49 11.31 16.92
CA LEU A 185 -14.24 10.66 17.31
C LEU A 185 -14.27 10.34 18.81
N PHE A 186 -14.65 11.31 19.62
CA PHE A 186 -14.63 11.17 21.09
C PHE A 186 -15.81 10.35 21.63
N ARG A 187 -16.97 10.42 20.97
CA ARG A 187 -18.14 9.60 21.32
C ARG A 187 -17.93 8.11 21.03
N THR A 188 -17.12 7.80 20.03
CA THR A 188 -16.76 6.42 19.67
C THR A 188 -15.49 5.91 20.37
N ASP A 189 -14.76 6.79 21.07
CA ASP A 189 -13.62 6.38 21.90
C ASP A 189 -14.13 6.00 23.30
N ILE A 190 -14.45 4.74 23.44
CA ILE A 190 -15.10 4.15 24.62
C ILE A 190 -14.22 3.10 25.28
N GLY A 191 -14.52 2.77 26.53
CA GLY A 191 -13.93 1.61 27.20
C GLY A 191 -14.41 0.29 26.58
N ILE A 192 -13.87 -0.82 27.05
CA ILE A 192 -14.30 -2.15 26.58
C ILE A 192 -15.76 -2.38 26.94
N GLU A 193 -16.65 -2.43 25.96
CA GLU A 193 -18.05 -2.74 26.10
C GLU A 193 -18.35 -4.14 25.54
N ARG A 194 -18.15 -5.14 26.37
CA ARG A 194 -18.24 -6.56 25.98
C ARG A 194 -19.65 -6.99 25.63
N THR A 195 -20.66 -6.36 26.21
CA THR A 195 -22.07 -6.74 26.04
C THR A 195 -22.58 -6.37 24.65
N SER A 196 -22.32 -5.15 24.20
CA SER A 196 -22.83 -4.61 22.94
C SER A 196 -21.87 -4.80 21.76
N LEU A 197 -20.56 -4.67 22.00
CA LEU A 197 -19.53 -4.66 20.95
C LEU A 197 -18.65 -5.92 20.93
N GLY A 198 -18.59 -6.63 22.03
CA GLY A 198 -17.66 -7.74 22.20
C GLY A 198 -16.26 -7.29 22.61
N SER A 199 -15.26 -8.10 22.27
CA SER A 199 -13.87 -7.84 22.67
C SER A 199 -12.90 -8.15 21.55
N LEU A 200 -12.00 -7.20 21.26
CA LEU A 200 -10.90 -7.41 20.33
C LEU A 200 -9.98 -8.55 20.80
N LEU A 201 -9.70 -8.66 22.10
CA LEU A 201 -8.79 -9.67 22.64
C LEU A 201 -9.39 -11.08 22.73
N ASP A 202 -10.72 -11.16 22.85
CA ASP A 202 -11.45 -12.42 22.94
C ASP A 202 -12.07 -12.81 21.58
N HIS A 203 -11.99 -11.92 20.58
CA HIS A 203 -12.56 -12.10 19.23
C HIS A 203 -14.04 -12.42 19.24
N THR A 204 -14.81 -11.69 20.08
CA THR A 204 -16.23 -11.92 20.33
C THR A 204 -17.08 -10.73 19.87
N GLY A 205 -18.41 -10.95 19.76
CA GLY A 205 -19.37 -9.91 19.39
C GLY A 205 -19.07 -9.31 18.02
N ALA A 206 -19.26 -8.01 17.88
CA ALA A 206 -19.05 -7.30 16.63
C ALA A 206 -17.59 -7.37 16.12
N PHE A 207 -16.60 -7.44 17.01
CA PHE A 207 -15.20 -7.69 16.63
C PHE A 207 -15.03 -9.05 15.97
N GLY A 208 -15.57 -10.11 16.57
CA GLY A 208 -15.49 -11.45 15.99
C GLY A 208 -16.22 -11.56 14.64
N GLU A 209 -17.36 -10.89 14.49
CA GLU A 209 -18.07 -10.86 13.20
C GLU A 209 -17.31 -10.06 12.14
N SER A 210 -16.66 -8.95 12.51
CA SER A 210 -15.77 -8.19 11.63
C SER A 210 -14.59 -9.02 11.14
N GLU A 211 -13.98 -9.82 12.01
CA GLU A 211 -12.87 -10.71 11.63
C GLU A 211 -13.30 -11.86 10.71
N LYS A 212 -14.49 -12.44 10.93
CA LYS A 212 -15.08 -13.43 10.01
C LYS A 212 -15.41 -12.80 8.66
N TYR A 213 -15.93 -11.59 8.66
CA TYR A 213 -16.18 -10.82 7.44
C TYR A 213 -14.89 -10.58 6.67
N ALA A 214 -13.83 -10.11 7.34
CA ALA A 214 -12.52 -9.93 6.73
C ALA A 214 -11.94 -11.24 6.17
N ALA A 215 -12.06 -12.36 6.91
CA ALA A 215 -11.61 -13.66 6.44
C ALA A 215 -12.31 -14.07 5.14
N ARG A 216 -13.63 -13.88 5.03
CA ARG A 216 -14.39 -14.15 3.81
C ARG A 216 -13.90 -13.27 2.65
N VAL A 217 -13.78 -11.97 2.84
CA VAL A 217 -13.39 -11.02 1.77
C VAL A 217 -11.98 -11.29 1.28
N PHE A 218 -11.04 -11.55 2.18
CA PHE A 218 -9.65 -11.85 1.82
C PHE A 218 -9.39 -13.33 1.47
N GLY A 219 -10.41 -14.20 1.53
CA GLY A 219 -10.26 -15.62 1.20
C GLY A 219 -9.38 -16.39 2.18
N ALA A 220 -9.37 -16.02 3.45
CA ALA A 220 -8.67 -16.68 4.52
C ALA A 220 -9.60 -17.61 5.32
N ASP A 221 -9.05 -18.63 5.99
CA ASP A 221 -9.79 -19.40 6.97
C ASP A 221 -10.07 -18.58 8.23
N ARG A 222 -9.14 -17.72 8.60
CA ARG A 222 -9.25 -16.80 9.74
C ARG A 222 -8.54 -15.48 9.48
N SER A 223 -9.08 -14.41 10.06
CA SER A 223 -8.45 -13.10 10.07
C SER A 223 -8.43 -12.54 11.50
N TRP A 224 -7.39 -11.78 11.81
CA TRP A 224 -7.18 -11.14 13.10
C TRP A 224 -6.98 -9.66 12.87
N SER A 225 -7.86 -8.84 13.43
CA SER A 225 -7.73 -7.38 13.37
C SER A 225 -6.64 -6.91 14.33
N VAL A 226 -5.71 -6.12 13.84
CA VAL A 226 -4.55 -5.61 14.60
C VAL A 226 -4.54 -4.10 14.56
N VAL A 227 -4.31 -3.46 15.69
CA VAL A 227 -4.31 -1.99 15.88
C VAL A 227 -2.94 -1.45 16.30
N VAL A 228 -1.88 -2.20 16.02
CA VAL A 228 -0.48 -1.83 16.31
C VAL A 228 0.41 -2.01 15.07
N GLY A 229 -0.21 -1.89 13.90
CA GLY A 229 0.43 -2.01 12.58
C GLY A 229 0.89 -3.43 12.26
N THR A 230 1.36 -3.62 11.03
CA THR A 230 1.94 -4.91 10.61
C THR A 230 3.18 -5.26 11.43
N SER A 231 3.85 -4.30 12.05
CA SER A 231 4.92 -4.59 13.00
C SER A 231 4.43 -5.46 14.16
N GLY A 232 3.26 -5.18 14.70
CA GLY A 232 2.59 -6.03 15.70
C GLY A 232 2.12 -7.35 15.13
N SER A 233 1.56 -7.35 13.92
CA SER A 233 1.13 -8.55 13.21
C SER A 233 2.29 -9.53 13.00
N ASN A 234 3.44 -9.06 12.50
CA ASN A 234 4.63 -9.87 12.27
C ASN A 234 5.15 -10.49 13.59
N ARG A 235 5.29 -9.67 14.65
CA ARG A 235 5.74 -10.18 15.95
C ARG A 235 4.76 -11.19 16.54
N THR A 236 3.46 -11.00 16.37
CA THR A 236 2.42 -11.95 16.81
C THR A 236 2.58 -13.31 16.13
N ILE A 237 2.71 -13.33 14.81
CA ILE A 237 2.92 -14.58 14.06
C ILE A 237 4.21 -15.26 14.51
N MET A 238 5.30 -14.52 14.61
CA MET A 238 6.59 -15.06 15.02
C MET A 238 6.52 -15.65 16.43
N GLN A 239 5.91 -14.93 17.38
CA GLN A 239 5.73 -15.39 18.75
C GLN A 239 4.84 -16.66 18.84
N ALA A 240 3.90 -16.83 17.90
CA ALA A 240 3.06 -18.02 17.83
C ALA A 240 3.75 -19.20 17.15
N CYS A 241 4.71 -18.95 16.26
CA CYS A 241 5.28 -19.97 15.38
C CYS A 241 6.61 -20.56 15.87
N MET A 242 7.36 -19.83 16.69
CA MET A 242 8.74 -20.21 17.04
C MET A 242 9.08 -19.94 18.51
N THR A 243 10.11 -20.59 18.98
CA THR A 243 10.63 -20.44 20.33
C THR A 243 12.16 -20.39 20.33
N ASP A 244 12.74 -20.27 21.51
CA ASP A 244 14.17 -20.19 21.71
C ASP A 244 14.93 -21.35 21.03
N ASN A 245 16.02 -21.04 20.34
CA ASN A 245 16.83 -21.97 19.56
C ASN A 245 16.17 -22.64 18.35
N ASP A 246 14.96 -22.29 17.96
CA ASP A 246 14.38 -22.74 16.70
C ASP A 246 15.15 -22.17 15.49
N VAL A 247 15.36 -23.00 14.47
CA VAL A 247 15.88 -22.51 13.18
C VAL A 247 14.75 -21.97 12.34
N VAL A 248 14.94 -20.77 11.80
CA VAL A 248 13.95 -20.08 10.95
C VAL A 248 14.61 -19.53 9.68
N VAL A 249 13.84 -19.51 8.60
CA VAL A 249 14.28 -18.98 7.30
C VAL A 249 13.69 -17.60 7.11
N VAL A 250 14.52 -16.62 6.82
CA VAL A 250 14.12 -15.20 6.77
C VAL A 250 14.60 -14.56 5.47
N ASP A 251 13.72 -13.83 4.82
CA ASP A 251 14.07 -12.93 3.73
C ASP A 251 15.00 -11.82 4.24
N ARG A 252 16.14 -11.61 3.59
CA ARG A 252 17.06 -10.53 3.97
C ARG A 252 16.49 -9.13 3.64
N ASN A 253 15.47 -9.07 2.81
CA ASN A 253 14.67 -7.85 2.55
C ASN A 253 13.53 -7.70 3.57
N CYS A 254 13.72 -8.12 4.80
CA CYS A 254 12.69 -8.06 5.82
C CYS A 254 12.57 -6.67 6.48
N HIS A 255 11.36 -6.35 6.92
CA HIS A 255 11.12 -5.20 7.77
C HIS A 255 11.72 -5.43 9.17
N LYS A 256 12.18 -4.36 9.83
CA LYS A 256 12.76 -4.40 11.19
C LYS A 256 11.91 -5.15 12.24
N SER A 257 10.58 -5.24 12.05
CA SER A 257 9.72 -6.02 12.95
C SER A 257 9.99 -7.52 12.93
N ILE A 258 10.53 -8.06 11.85
CA ILE A 258 10.95 -9.46 11.76
C ILE A 258 12.18 -9.68 12.65
N GLU A 259 13.18 -8.79 12.58
CA GLU A 259 14.32 -8.84 13.49
C GLU A 259 13.89 -8.72 14.96
N GLN A 260 12.99 -7.77 15.28
CA GLN A 260 12.41 -7.65 16.62
C GLN A 260 11.72 -8.96 17.06
N GLY A 261 11.06 -9.65 16.14
CA GLY A 261 10.49 -10.97 16.39
C GLY A 261 11.57 -12.01 16.73
N LEU A 262 12.73 -11.98 16.07
CA LEU A 262 13.87 -12.84 16.41
C LEU A 262 14.44 -12.52 17.80
N MET A 263 14.56 -11.24 18.16
CA MET A 263 14.96 -10.81 19.50
C MET A 263 14.02 -11.34 20.57
N LEU A 264 12.70 -11.22 20.34
CA LEU A 264 11.69 -11.65 21.30
C LEU A 264 11.60 -13.15 21.45
N THR A 265 11.75 -13.91 20.37
CA THR A 265 11.60 -15.37 20.37
C THR A 265 12.89 -16.13 20.68
N GLY A 266 14.05 -15.55 20.39
CA GLY A 266 15.36 -16.21 20.48
C GLY A 266 15.62 -17.23 19.38
N ALA A 267 14.82 -17.19 18.30
CA ALA A 267 15.04 -18.04 17.15
C ALA A 267 16.33 -17.66 16.41
N LYS A 268 16.93 -18.65 15.76
CA LYS A 268 18.19 -18.56 15.04
C LYS A 268 17.90 -18.42 13.52
N PRO A 269 18.17 -17.26 12.92
CA PRO A 269 17.84 -17.02 11.52
C PRO A 269 18.88 -17.61 10.56
N VAL A 270 18.36 -18.05 9.40
CA VAL A 270 19.11 -18.30 8.17
C VAL A 270 18.49 -17.45 7.06
N TYR A 271 19.31 -16.70 6.35
CA TYR A 271 18.81 -15.69 5.43
C TYR A 271 18.83 -16.13 3.97
N MET A 272 17.74 -15.82 3.26
CA MET A 272 17.67 -15.84 1.81
C MET A 272 18.00 -14.43 1.30
N VAL A 273 18.86 -14.33 0.30
CA VAL A 273 19.36 -13.04 -0.21
C VAL A 273 18.61 -12.64 -1.47
N PRO A 274 17.95 -11.47 -1.48
CA PRO A 274 17.29 -10.95 -2.66
C PRO A 274 18.32 -10.44 -3.69
N SER A 275 17.94 -10.49 -4.97
CA SER A 275 18.69 -9.87 -6.06
C SER A 275 18.58 -8.34 -6.03
N ARG A 276 19.48 -7.67 -6.74
CA ARG A 276 19.45 -6.22 -6.98
C ARG A 276 19.86 -5.93 -8.41
N ASN A 277 19.28 -4.88 -8.98
CA ASN A 277 19.70 -4.41 -10.27
C ASN A 277 20.72 -3.25 -10.19
N ARG A 278 21.16 -2.74 -11.31
CA ARG A 278 22.11 -1.62 -11.42
C ARG A 278 21.65 -0.31 -10.77
N TYR A 279 20.35 -0.09 -10.64
CA TYR A 279 19.78 1.11 -10.01
C TYR A 279 19.62 0.96 -8.48
N GLY A 280 20.08 -0.15 -7.89
CA GLY A 280 19.84 -0.47 -6.48
C GLY A 280 18.41 -0.90 -6.17
N ILE A 281 17.60 -1.17 -7.19
CA ILE A 281 16.24 -1.68 -7.03
C ILE A 281 16.28 -3.08 -6.46
N ILE A 282 15.47 -3.33 -5.44
CA ILE A 282 15.37 -4.62 -4.77
C ILE A 282 14.54 -5.57 -5.63
N GLY A 283 15.19 -6.62 -6.11
CA GLY A 283 14.58 -7.69 -6.88
C GLY A 283 14.11 -8.87 -6.02
N PRO A 284 13.70 -9.96 -6.67
CA PRO A 284 13.26 -11.15 -5.97
C PRO A 284 14.43 -11.96 -5.43
N ILE A 285 14.15 -12.78 -4.42
CA ILE A 285 14.98 -13.94 -4.08
C ILE A 285 14.79 -14.96 -5.19
N TYR A 286 15.88 -15.48 -5.74
CA TYR A 286 15.78 -16.49 -6.81
C TYR A 286 15.43 -17.88 -6.27
N PRO A 287 14.78 -18.74 -7.08
CA PRO A 287 14.39 -20.08 -6.65
C PRO A 287 15.52 -20.91 -6.06
N GLN A 288 16.76 -20.72 -6.48
CA GLN A 288 17.93 -21.41 -5.98
C GLN A 288 18.18 -21.17 -4.49
N GLU A 289 17.90 -19.94 -4.03
CA GLU A 289 18.00 -19.58 -2.60
C GLU A 289 16.93 -20.26 -1.74
N MET A 290 15.80 -20.62 -2.34
CA MET A 290 14.65 -21.25 -1.67
C MET A 290 14.71 -22.79 -1.70
N GLN A 291 15.67 -23.40 -2.42
CA GLN A 291 15.78 -24.85 -2.48
C GLN A 291 16.16 -25.44 -1.12
N PRO A 292 15.56 -26.57 -0.73
CA PRO A 292 15.84 -27.21 0.55
C PRO A 292 17.33 -27.49 0.77
N GLU A 293 18.04 -27.92 -0.26
CA GLU A 293 19.46 -28.23 -0.23
C GLU A 293 20.30 -26.98 0.07
N THR A 294 19.96 -25.86 -0.58
CA THR A 294 20.62 -24.56 -0.35
C THR A 294 20.40 -24.08 1.07
N LEU A 295 19.17 -24.18 1.56
CA LEU A 295 18.84 -23.77 2.92
C LEU A 295 19.50 -24.66 3.97
N GLN A 296 19.52 -25.98 3.77
CA GLN A 296 20.24 -26.91 4.66
C GLN A 296 21.75 -26.66 4.66
N LYS A 297 22.33 -26.33 3.51
CA LYS A 297 23.74 -25.93 3.43
C LYS A 297 24.00 -24.68 4.28
N LYS A 298 23.18 -23.64 4.13
CA LYS A 298 23.28 -22.40 4.93
C LYS A 298 23.12 -22.67 6.43
N ILE A 299 22.21 -23.56 6.83
CA ILE A 299 22.05 -23.99 8.23
C ILE A 299 23.33 -24.64 8.76
N SER A 300 23.96 -25.50 7.97
CA SER A 300 25.17 -26.21 8.37
C SER A 300 26.44 -25.34 8.41
N GLU A 301 26.48 -24.27 7.63
CA GLU A 301 27.61 -23.34 7.52
C GLU A 301 27.55 -22.18 8.51
N SER A 302 26.34 -21.80 8.95
CA SER A 302 26.16 -20.67 9.88
C SER A 302 26.67 -21.00 11.29
N PRO A 303 27.48 -20.13 11.91
CA PRO A 303 27.92 -20.30 13.30
C PRO A 303 26.77 -20.49 14.29
N LEU A 304 25.60 -19.83 14.03
CA LEU A 304 24.43 -19.88 14.91
C LEU A 304 23.66 -21.20 14.82
N THR A 305 23.66 -21.87 13.66
CA THR A 305 22.72 -22.96 13.36
C THR A 305 23.40 -24.30 13.00
N LYS A 306 24.74 -24.35 12.90
CA LYS A 306 25.47 -25.57 12.49
C LYS A 306 25.18 -26.79 13.37
N ASP A 307 24.87 -26.56 14.65
CA ASP A 307 24.47 -27.61 15.61
C ASP A 307 23.05 -28.15 15.35
N LYS A 308 22.29 -27.50 14.46
CA LYS A 308 20.93 -27.83 14.05
C LYS A 308 20.86 -28.39 12.62
N ALA A 309 22.00 -28.73 12.00
CA ALA A 309 22.04 -29.28 10.65
C ALA A 309 21.10 -30.49 10.53
N GLY A 310 20.26 -30.49 9.47
CA GLY A 310 19.26 -31.54 9.24
C GLY A 310 17.90 -31.31 9.95
N GLN A 311 17.79 -30.32 10.81
CA GLN A 311 16.49 -29.94 11.38
C GLN A 311 15.64 -29.18 10.37
N LYS A 312 14.31 -29.42 10.42
CA LYS A 312 13.33 -28.68 9.63
C LYS A 312 13.09 -27.32 10.28
N PRO A 313 13.25 -26.21 9.54
CA PRO A 313 12.90 -24.88 10.04
C PRO A 313 11.44 -24.80 10.50
N SER A 314 11.21 -24.17 11.65
CA SER A 314 9.89 -24.05 12.24
C SER A 314 9.01 -22.99 11.55
N TYR A 315 9.65 -22.08 10.80
CA TYR A 315 8.99 -20.94 10.16
C TYR A 315 9.83 -20.41 9.01
N CYS A 316 9.15 -19.85 8.00
CA CYS A 316 9.77 -19.17 6.89
C CYS A 316 9.00 -17.89 6.56
N VAL A 317 9.69 -16.77 6.29
CA VAL A 317 9.08 -15.50 5.90
C VAL A 317 9.71 -14.94 4.63
N VAL A 318 8.83 -14.43 3.74
CA VAL A 318 9.18 -13.72 2.50
C VAL A 318 8.41 -12.40 2.46
N THR A 319 9.08 -11.31 2.08
CA THR A 319 8.46 -10.01 1.86
C THR A 319 7.88 -9.94 0.46
N ASN A 320 6.57 -9.96 0.33
CA ASN A 320 5.84 -9.87 -0.93
C ASN A 320 4.89 -8.64 -0.91
N CYS A 321 5.00 -7.68 -1.79
CA CYS A 321 6.08 -7.50 -2.78
C CYS A 321 7.27 -6.78 -2.18
N THR A 322 8.39 -6.73 -2.91
CA THR A 322 9.53 -5.92 -2.47
C THR A 322 9.15 -4.45 -2.37
N TYR A 323 9.97 -3.66 -1.69
CA TYR A 323 9.71 -2.22 -1.53
C TYR A 323 9.53 -1.52 -2.88
N ASP A 324 10.30 -1.92 -3.89
CA ASP A 324 10.26 -1.35 -5.25
C ASP A 324 9.15 -1.93 -6.15
N GLY A 325 8.32 -2.83 -5.63
CA GLY A 325 7.16 -3.34 -6.35
C GLY A 325 7.41 -4.60 -7.18
N VAL A 326 8.46 -5.37 -6.87
CA VAL A 326 8.64 -6.69 -7.48
C VAL A 326 7.81 -7.72 -6.71
N CYS A 327 6.81 -8.27 -7.37
CA CYS A 327 5.88 -9.24 -6.81
C CYS A 327 6.30 -10.66 -7.18
N TYR A 328 6.37 -11.56 -6.20
CA TYR A 328 6.63 -12.97 -6.47
C TYR A 328 5.44 -13.67 -7.12
N ASN A 329 5.70 -14.67 -7.95
CA ASN A 329 4.73 -15.74 -8.15
C ASN A 329 4.61 -16.50 -6.81
N ALA A 330 3.62 -16.09 -6.00
CA ALA A 330 3.46 -16.60 -4.63
C ALA A 330 3.13 -18.09 -4.60
N LYS A 331 2.53 -18.63 -5.69
CA LYS A 331 2.29 -20.07 -5.82
C LYS A 331 3.60 -20.83 -5.93
N GLU A 332 4.49 -20.42 -6.83
CA GLU A 332 5.78 -21.10 -7.03
C GLU A 332 6.68 -20.94 -5.82
N ALA A 333 6.70 -19.75 -5.20
CA ALA A 333 7.47 -19.53 -3.96
C ALA A 333 6.98 -20.45 -2.83
N GLN A 334 5.65 -20.60 -2.67
CA GLN A 334 5.08 -21.53 -1.70
C GLN A 334 5.46 -22.98 -2.01
N ASP A 335 5.34 -23.42 -3.26
CA ASP A 335 5.63 -24.80 -3.71
C ASP A 335 7.11 -25.19 -3.45
N LEU A 336 8.02 -24.21 -3.42
CA LEU A 336 9.41 -24.40 -3.02
C LEU A 336 9.58 -24.45 -1.50
N LEU A 337 9.08 -23.44 -0.80
CA LEU A 337 9.31 -23.26 0.63
C LEU A 337 8.55 -24.27 1.51
N GLU A 338 7.42 -24.82 1.05
CA GLU A 338 6.68 -25.86 1.77
C GLU A 338 7.48 -27.16 1.96
N LYS A 339 8.50 -27.39 1.14
CA LYS A 339 9.43 -28.51 1.30
C LYS A 339 10.35 -28.31 2.51
N THR A 340 10.53 -27.06 2.92
CA THR A 340 11.44 -26.66 4.01
C THR A 340 10.70 -26.39 5.31
N SER A 341 9.51 -25.77 5.29
CA SER A 341 8.74 -25.44 6.49
C SER A 341 7.25 -25.69 6.30
N ASP A 342 6.57 -26.04 7.39
CA ASP A 342 5.10 -26.18 7.41
C ASP A 342 4.38 -24.88 7.81
N ARG A 343 5.12 -23.78 8.02
CA ARG A 343 4.59 -22.46 8.35
C ARG A 343 5.26 -21.40 7.51
N LEU A 344 4.53 -20.85 6.57
CA LEU A 344 5.01 -19.83 5.65
C LEU A 344 4.31 -18.51 5.95
N HIS A 345 5.07 -17.44 5.95
CA HIS A 345 4.57 -16.09 6.13
C HIS A 345 4.96 -15.22 4.93
N PHE A 346 3.97 -14.64 4.28
CA PHE A 346 4.17 -13.59 3.30
C PHE A 346 3.88 -12.25 3.99
N ASP A 347 4.94 -11.46 4.20
CA ASP A 347 4.79 -10.08 4.64
C ASP A 347 4.34 -9.24 3.46
N GLU A 348 3.02 -9.06 3.36
CA GLU A 348 2.32 -8.32 2.31
C GLU A 348 1.85 -6.94 2.82
N ALA A 349 2.62 -6.33 3.74
CA ALA A 349 2.28 -5.04 4.35
C ALA A 349 1.98 -3.93 3.33
N TRP A 350 2.57 -3.99 2.13
CA TRP A 350 2.39 -3.06 1.02
C TRP A 350 1.57 -3.64 -0.14
N TYR A 351 0.84 -4.74 0.06
CA TYR A 351 0.30 -5.51 -1.05
C TYR A 351 -1.11 -6.09 -0.81
N GLY A 352 -1.82 -5.63 0.23
CA GLY A 352 -3.13 -6.16 0.62
C GLY A 352 -4.25 -6.01 -0.41
N TYR A 353 -4.08 -5.20 -1.46
CA TYR A 353 -5.06 -5.01 -2.55
C TYR A 353 -4.98 -6.07 -3.65
N ALA A 354 -3.91 -6.86 -3.73
CA ALA A 354 -3.62 -7.70 -4.88
C ALA A 354 -4.73 -8.73 -5.19
N ARG A 355 -5.37 -9.32 -4.17
CA ARG A 355 -6.47 -10.27 -4.35
C ARG A 355 -7.63 -9.70 -5.18
N PHE A 356 -7.83 -8.40 -5.17
CA PHE A 356 -9.05 -7.77 -5.70
C PHE A 356 -8.96 -7.37 -7.17
N ASN A 357 -7.80 -7.62 -7.82
CA ASN A 357 -7.66 -7.40 -9.26
C ASN A 357 -7.00 -8.61 -9.94
N PRO A 358 -7.62 -9.14 -11.02
CA PRO A 358 -7.11 -10.31 -11.75
C PRO A 358 -5.68 -10.18 -12.29
N ILE A 359 -5.17 -8.95 -12.48
CA ILE A 359 -3.81 -8.72 -12.96
C ILE A 359 -2.75 -9.31 -12.03
N TYR A 360 -3.06 -9.50 -10.74
CA TYR A 360 -2.16 -10.08 -9.75
C TYR A 360 -2.38 -11.58 -9.51
N ALA A 361 -3.10 -12.27 -10.39
CA ALA A 361 -3.36 -13.71 -10.23
C ALA A 361 -2.07 -14.48 -9.94
N ASP A 362 -2.11 -15.40 -8.96
CA ASP A 362 -0.98 -16.21 -8.46
C ASP A 362 0.16 -15.43 -7.75
N HIS A 363 0.08 -14.10 -7.64
CA HIS A 363 1.14 -13.26 -7.08
C HIS A 363 0.89 -12.78 -5.63
N TYR A 364 -0.11 -13.30 -4.92
CA TYR A 364 -0.42 -12.95 -3.52
C TYR A 364 -0.68 -14.23 -2.68
N ALA A 365 -0.53 -14.12 -1.35
CA ALA A 365 -0.55 -15.28 -0.46
C ALA A 365 -1.93 -15.95 -0.33
N MET A 366 -2.99 -15.17 -0.11
CA MET A 366 -4.36 -15.69 0.12
C MET A 366 -5.10 -16.00 -1.19
N ARG A 367 -4.43 -16.70 -2.13
CA ARG A 367 -5.03 -17.18 -3.40
C ARG A 367 -5.91 -18.41 -3.19
N GLY A 368 -6.82 -18.66 -4.12
CA GLY A 368 -7.78 -19.78 -4.03
C GLY A 368 -8.84 -19.55 -2.94
N GLU A 369 -9.54 -20.63 -2.59
CA GLU A 369 -10.63 -20.59 -1.61
C GLU A 369 -10.25 -21.32 -0.32
N PRO A 370 -10.80 -20.89 0.84
CA PRO A 370 -10.65 -21.60 2.11
C PRO A 370 -11.15 -23.05 2.01
N GLY A 371 -10.49 -23.95 2.74
CA GLY A 371 -10.88 -25.36 2.79
C GLY A 371 -10.29 -26.26 1.70
N ASP A 372 -9.82 -25.72 0.59
CA ASP A 372 -9.22 -26.49 -0.52
C ASP A 372 -7.69 -26.63 -0.39
N HIS A 373 -7.14 -26.22 0.73
CA HIS A 373 -5.70 -26.12 0.96
C HIS A 373 -5.13 -27.32 1.72
N ASN A 374 -4.26 -28.08 1.07
CA ASN A 374 -3.54 -29.21 1.67
C ASN A 374 -2.02 -28.95 1.89
N GLY A 375 -1.59 -27.72 1.68
CA GLY A 375 -0.20 -27.28 1.83
C GLY A 375 0.18 -26.92 3.26
N PRO A 376 1.23 -26.11 3.45
CA PRO A 376 1.63 -25.57 4.73
C PRO A 376 0.59 -24.57 5.26
N THR A 377 0.64 -24.26 6.55
CA THR A 377 -0.09 -23.09 7.06
C THR A 377 0.53 -21.80 6.52
N VAL A 378 -0.28 -20.97 5.88
CA VAL A 378 0.16 -19.71 5.28
C VAL A 378 -0.40 -18.54 6.06
N PHE A 379 0.48 -17.63 6.45
CA PHE A 379 0.13 -16.34 7.04
C PHE A 379 0.36 -15.24 6.00
N ALA A 380 -0.53 -14.27 5.95
CA ALA A 380 -0.31 -13.00 5.25
C ALA A 380 -0.55 -11.84 6.21
N THR A 381 0.31 -10.84 6.17
CA THR A 381 0.15 -9.62 6.96
C THR A 381 -0.08 -8.43 6.05
N HIS A 382 -1.18 -7.69 6.29
CA HIS A 382 -1.55 -6.52 5.50
C HIS A 382 -1.58 -5.27 6.39
N SER A 383 -0.84 -4.22 6.03
CA SER A 383 -1.08 -2.88 6.59
C SER A 383 -2.26 -2.24 5.84
N THR A 384 -3.45 -2.39 6.36
CA THR A 384 -4.66 -1.82 5.76
C THR A 384 -4.59 -0.30 5.65
N HIS A 385 -3.85 0.36 6.57
CA HIS A 385 -3.62 1.80 6.55
C HIS A 385 -2.71 2.28 5.39
N LYS A 386 -1.92 1.40 4.75
CA LYS A 386 -1.01 1.82 3.68
C LYS A 386 -1.74 1.95 2.34
N LEU A 387 -2.52 0.96 1.95
CA LEU A 387 -3.09 0.87 0.60
C LEU A 387 -4.58 0.48 0.55
N LEU A 388 -5.24 0.28 1.71
CA LEU A 388 -6.64 -0.12 1.82
C LEU A 388 -7.52 0.90 2.58
N ASN A 389 -7.14 2.17 2.61
CA ASN A 389 -7.93 3.29 3.16
C ASN A 389 -8.32 3.17 4.65
N ALA A 390 -7.54 2.47 5.48
CA ALA A 390 -7.72 2.49 6.91
C ALA A 390 -6.86 3.57 7.59
N LEU A 391 -7.17 3.88 8.85
CA LEU A 391 -6.35 4.78 9.67
C LEU A 391 -5.01 4.14 10.02
N SER A 392 -3.98 4.96 10.25
CA SER A 392 -2.66 4.48 10.70
C SER A 392 -2.80 3.51 11.88
N GLN A 393 -1.90 2.54 11.99
CA GLN A 393 -1.90 1.41 12.94
C GLN A 393 -2.84 0.25 12.55
N ALA A 394 -3.82 0.44 11.66
CA ALA A 394 -4.70 -0.62 11.20
C ALA A 394 -3.93 -1.68 10.39
N SER A 395 -4.12 -2.94 10.72
CA SER A 395 -3.50 -4.10 10.06
C SER A 395 -4.38 -5.34 10.20
N TYR A 396 -4.15 -6.34 9.35
CA TYR A 396 -4.71 -7.69 9.49
C TYR A 396 -3.63 -8.76 9.45
N ILE A 397 -3.86 -9.84 10.19
CA ILE A 397 -3.23 -11.14 9.97
C ILE A 397 -4.28 -12.03 9.33
N HIS A 398 -3.99 -12.57 8.15
CA HIS A 398 -4.82 -13.57 7.48
C HIS A 398 -4.15 -14.93 7.54
N VAL A 399 -4.91 -15.98 7.78
CA VAL A 399 -4.39 -17.33 7.95
C VAL A 399 -5.11 -18.28 7.01
N ARG A 400 -4.36 -19.02 6.22
CA ARG A 400 -4.80 -20.20 5.49
C ARG A 400 -4.29 -21.41 6.26
N GLU A 401 -5.19 -22.18 6.86
CA GLU A 401 -4.84 -23.35 7.67
C GLU A 401 -4.36 -24.52 6.81
N GLY A 402 -3.33 -25.22 7.26
CA GLY A 402 -2.72 -26.36 6.59
C GLY A 402 -1.87 -27.17 7.56
N ARG A 403 -0.85 -27.84 7.04
CA ARG A 403 0.15 -28.52 7.87
C ARG A 403 0.81 -27.48 8.80
N GLY A 404 1.06 -27.86 10.05
CA GLY A 404 1.63 -26.94 11.02
C GLY A 404 0.67 -25.91 11.59
N ALA A 405 -0.66 -26.07 11.40
CA ALA A 405 -1.68 -25.19 11.94
C ALA A 405 -1.53 -24.97 13.45
N ILE A 406 -1.85 -23.77 13.88
CA ILE A 406 -1.79 -23.36 15.28
C ILE A 406 -3.22 -23.23 15.81
N ASN A 407 -3.49 -23.95 16.90
CA ASN A 407 -4.80 -23.83 17.58
C ASN A 407 -5.09 -22.36 17.92
N PHE A 408 -6.35 -21.96 17.74
CA PHE A 408 -6.82 -20.60 17.99
C PHE A 408 -6.39 -20.06 19.36
N SER A 409 -6.60 -20.81 20.43
CA SER A 409 -6.26 -20.35 21.79
C SER A 409 -4.77 -20.12 21.98
N ARG A 410 -3.92 -20.93 21.33
CA ARG A 410 -2.44 -20.76 21.37
C ARG A 410 -2.02 -19.53 20.56
N PHE A 411 -2.60 -19.33 19.39
CA PHE A 411 -2.32 -18.14 18.59
C PHE A 411 -2.76 -16.87 19.32
N ASN A 412 -3.90 -16.92 19.99
CA ASN A 412 -4.41 -15.80 20.76
C ASN A 412 -3.52 -15.42 21.96
N GLN A 413 -2.79 -16.36 22.57
CA GLN A 413 -1.80 -16.00 23.60
C GLN A 413 -0.70 -15.09 23.02
N ALA A 414 -0.19 -15.39 21.83
CA ALA A 414 0.78 -14.54 21.16
C ALA A 414 0.16 -13.19 20.75
N TYR A 415 -1.08 -13.20 20.25
CA TYR A 415 -1.81 -11.98 19.91
C TYR A 415 -1.96 -11.05 21.11
N MET A 416 -2.39 -11.56 22.26
CA MET A 416 -2.58 -10.77 23.49
C MET A 416 -1.29 -10.15 24.02
N MET A 417 -0.12 -10.74 23.74
CA MET A 417 1.18 -10.16 24.12
C MET A 417 1.49 -8.86 23.38
N HIS A 418 0.95 -8.69 22.18
CA HIS A 418 1.23 -7.54 21.30
C HIS A 418 0.04 -6.60 21.14
N ALA A 419 -1.15 -7.00 21.59
CA ALA A 419 -2.36 -6.20 21.51
C ALA A 419 -2.52 -5.29 22.75
N THR A 420 -3.44 -4.33 22.64
CA THR A 420 -3.83 -3.45 23.74
C THR A 420 -5.17 -3.86 24.31
N THR A 421 -5.35 -3.68 25.63
CA THR A 421 -6.66 -3.80 26.31
C THR A 421 -7.58 -2.61 26.03
N SER A 422 -7.06 -1.52 25.47
CA SER A 422 -7.79 -0.26 25.23
C SER A 422 -7.57 0.22 23.80
N PRO A 423 -8.12 -0.50 22.79
CA PRO A 423 -7.96 -0.10 21.41
C PRO A 423 -8.75 1.19 21.11
N LEU A 424 -8.20 2.06 20.25
CA LEU A 424 -8.98 3.15 19.69
C LEU A 424 -9.99 2.57 18.68
N TYR A 425 -11.28 2.67 19.00
CA TYR A 425 -12.35 2.08 18.17
C TYR A 425 -12.41 2.66 16.77
N ALA A 426 -12.00 3.93 16.57
CA ALA A 426 -11.92 4.51 15.24
C ALA A 426 -10.94 3.74 14.33
N ILE A 427 -9.82 3.25 14.86
CA ILE A 427 -8.87 2.42 14.10
C ILE A 427 -9.48 1.06 13.79
N CYS A 428 -10.12 0.41 14.77
CA CYS A 428 -10.79 -0.87 14.57
C CYS A 428 -11.90 -0.76 13.51
N ALA A 429 -12.73 0.28 13.61
CA ALA A 429 -13.80 0.55 12.64
C ALA A 429 -13.24 0.87 11.25
N SER A 430 -12.11 1.58 11.14
CA SER A 430 -11.49 1.85 9.86
C SER A 430 -10.97 0.58 9.17
N ASN A 431 -10.49 -0.40 9.94
CA ASN A 431 -10.15 -1.73 9.45
C ASN A 431 -11.38 -2.42 8.82
N ASP A 432 -12.48 -2.42 9.54
CA ASP A 432 -13.74 -3.03 9.12
C ASP A 432 -14.30 -2.36 7.85
N VAL A 433 -14.28 -1.01 7.80
CA VAL A 433 -14.69 -0.24 6.62
C VAL A 433 -13.77 -0.50 5.42
N ALA A 434 -12.46 -0.59 5.63
CA ALA A 434 -11.52 -0.88 4.55
C ALA A 434 -11.79 -2.26 3.93
N VAL A 435 -12.18 -3.26 4.71
CA VAL A 435 -12.65 -4.57 4.21
C VAL A 435 -13.90 -4.42 3.37
N SER A 436 -14.89 -3.66 3.85
CA SER A 436 -16.14 -3.41 3.12
C SER A 436 -15.93 -2.71 1.78
N MET A 437 -15.00 -1.78 1.71
CA MET A 437 -14.62 -1.11 0.46
C MET A 437 -14.04 -2.08 -0.58
N MET A 438 -13.46 -3.19 -0.14
CA MET A 438 -12.85 -4.18 -1.03
C MET A 438 -13.79 -5.35 -1.36
N ASP A 439 -14.98 -5.42 -0.78
CA ASP A 439 -15.92 -6.53 -1.01
C ASP A 439 -16.60 -6.39 -2.39
N GLY A 440 -16.63 -7.49 -3.13
CA GLY A 440 -17.30 -7.59 -4.44
C GLY A 440 -16.71 -6.68 -5.52
N ASN A 441 -17.59 -6.09 -6.34
CA ASN A 441 -17.18 -5.23 -7.47
C ASN A 441 -16.45 -3.95 -7.03
N SER A 442 -16.70 -3.47 -5.83
CA SER A 442 -16.03 -2.26 -5.32
C SER A 442 -14.51 -2.43 -5.25
N GLY A 443 -14.02 -3.58 -4.76
CA GLY A 443 -12.60 -3.88 -4.71
C GLY A 443 -11.95 -3.93 -6.09
N LEU A 444 -12.63 -4.58 -7.06
CA LEU A 444 -12.17 -4.61 -8.45
C LEU A 444 -12.12 -3.19 -9.05
N SER A 445 -13.19 -2.42 -8.90
CA SER A 445 -13.28 -1.07 -9.46
C SER A 445 -12.23 -0.14 -8.87
N LEU A 446 -12.04 -0.13 -7.54
CA LEU A 446 -11.05 0.69 -6.88
C LEU A 446 -9.61 0.35 -7.28
N THR A 447 -9.29 -0.94 -7.36
CA THR A 447 -7.95 -1.37 -7.78
C THR A 447 -7.70 -1.10 -9.25
N GLN A 448 -8.72 -1.27 -10.11
CA GLN A 448 -8.63 -0.99 -11.53
C GLN A 448 -8.38 0.50 -11.78
N GLU A 449 -9.08 1.39 -11.10
CA GLU A 449 -8.87 2.82 -11.22
C GLU A 449 -7.44 3.25 -10.86
N VAL A 450 -6.88 2.68 -9.79
CA VAL A 450 -5.49 2.96 -9.40
C VAL A 450 -4.49 2.49 -10.45
N ILE A 451 -4.74 1.31 -11.04
CA ILE A 451 -3.91 0.77 -12.11
C ILE A 451 -4.01 1.64 -13.35
N ASP A 452 -5.22 2.06 -13.73
CA ASP A 452 -5.45 2.93 -14.89
C ASP A 452 -4.70 4.27 -14.73
N GLU A 453 -4.81 4.93 -13.57
CA GLU A 453 -4.09 6.19 -13.29
C GLU A 453 -2.55 6.00 -13.30
N ALA A 454 -2.05 4.89 -12.77
CA ALA A 454 -0.62 4.60 -12.78
C ALA A 454 -0.10 4.32 -14.20
N VAL A 455 -0.88 3.62 -15.02
CA VAL A 455 -0.54 3.34 -16.43
C VAL A 455 -0.59 4.62 -17.26
N ASP A 456 -1.61 5.45 -17.10
CA ASP A 456 -1.73 6.75 -17.79
C ASP A 456 -0.51 7.63 -17.49
N PHE A 457 -0.08 7.70 -16.21
CA PHE A 457 1.14 8.41 -15.82
C PHE A 457 2.39 7.81 -16.48
N ARG A 458 2.57 6.48 -16.45
CA ARG A 458 3.73 5.82 -17.07
C ARG A 458 3.78 6.06 -18.58
N GLN A 459 2.63 6.02 -19.27
CA GLN A 459 2.54 6.34 -20.69
C GLN A 459 2.86 7.82 -20.98
N ALA A 460 2.38 8.74 -20.13
CA ALA A 460 2.71 10.16 -20.26
C ALA A 460 4.23 10.38 -20.11
N MET A 461 4.85 9.76 -19.10
CA MET A 461 6.30 9.84 -18.89
C MET A 461 7.09 9.21 -20.07
N ALA A 462 6.64 8.06 -20.58
CA ALA A 462 7.29 7.41 -21.72
C ALA A 462 7.22 8.26 -23.01
N ARG A 463 6.09 8.93 -23.27
CA ARG A 463 5.95 9.86 -24.40
C ARG A 463 6.88 11.06 -24.25
N LEU A 464 6.90 11.69 -23.08
CA LEU A 464 7.80 12.82 -22.80
C LEU A 464 9.26 12.42 -22.93
N TYR A 465 9.65 11.27 -22.40
CA TYR A 465 11.01 10.75 -22.54
C TYR A 465 11.41 10.63 -24.02
N LYS A 466 10.54 10.04 -24.84
CA LYS A 466 10.79 9.90 -26.28
C LYS A 466 10.87 11.24 -27.01
N GLU A 467 9.96 12.16 -26.71
CA GLU A 467 9.92 13.48 -27.34
C GLU A 467 11.21 14.26 -27.05
N PHE A 468 11.62 14.36 -25.78
CA PHE A 468 12.85 15.06 -25.43
C PHE A 468 14.11 14.39 -25.95
N THR A 469 14.20 13.06 -25.91
CA THR A 469 15.39 12.34 -26.40
C THR A 469 15.50 12.34 -27.91
N ALA A 470 14.40 12.43 -28.66
CA ALA A 470 14.42 12.57 -30.12
C ALA A 470 15.09 13.88 -30.56
N ASP A 471 15.01 14.94 -29.74
CA ASP A 471 15.69 16.22 -30.00
C ASP A 471 17.11 16.29 -29.41
N GLY A 472 17.65 15.16 -28.96
CA GLY A 472 18.98 15.08 -28.34
C GLY A 472 19.05 15.68 -26.91
N SER A 473 17.90 15.90 -26.27
CA SER A 473 17.79 16.35 -24.90
C SER A 473 17.60 15.16 -23.97
N TRP A 474 17.30 15.41 -22.70
CA TRP A 474 17.10 14.37 -21.70
C TRP A 474 15.74 14.52 -21.01
N PHE A 475 15.20 13.42 -20.46
CA PHE A 475 14.07 13.42 -19.55
C PHE A 475 14.11 12.17 -18.66
N PHE A 476 13.19 12.08 -17.71
CA PHE A 476 13.03 10.94 -16.83
C PHE A 476 12.37 9.78 -17.57
N LYS A 477 12.94 8.57 -17.43
CA LYS A 477 12.44 7.35 -18.06
C LYS A 477 11.59 6.55 -17.07
N PRO A 478 10.37 6.11 -17.37
CA PRO A 478 9.65 5.19 -16.49
C PRO A 478 10.33 3.82 -16.48
N TRP A 479 10.46 3.22 -15.30
CA TRP A 479 11.02 1.89 -15.16
C TRP A 479 9.94 0.82 -15.39
N ASN A 480 9.82 0.37 -16.62
CA ASN A 480 8.93 -0.70 -17.09
C ASN A 480 9.36 -1.17 -18.49
N LYS A 481 8.68 -2.17 -19.05
CA LYS A 481 8.90 -2.60 -20.43
C LYS A 481 8.79 -1.42 -21.41
N GLU A 482 9.66 -1.35 -22.38
CA GLU A 482 9.56 -0.36 -23.47
C GLU A 482 8.62 -0.82 -24.58
N VAL A 483 8.54 -2.15 -24.75
CA VAL A 483 7.74 -2.81 -25.78
C VAL A 483 6.92 -3.90 -25.10
N VAL A 484 5.65 -3.97 -25.45
CA VAL A 484 4.70 -4.99 -24.95
C VAL A 484 4.05 -5.72 -26.12
N THR A 485 3.75 -6.99 -25.93
CA THR A 485 3.07 -7.82 -26.92
C THR A 485 1.70 -8.23 -26.40
N ASP A 486 0.66 -8.03 -27.20
CA ASP A 486 -0.66 -8.56 -26.89
C ASP A 486 -0.66 -10.09 -27.09
N PRO A 487 -0.83 -10.89 -26.04
CA PRO A 487 -0.76 -12.34 -26.16
C PRO A 487 -1.92 -12.95 -26.97
N GLN A 488 -3.02 -12.23 -27.15
CA GLN A 488 -4.18 -12.70 -27.92
C GLN A 488 -3.99 -12.51 -29.42
N THR A 489 -3.39 -11.40 -29.83
CA THR A 489 -3.24 -11.03 -31.23
C THR A 489 -1.82 -11.22 -31.77
N GLY A 490 -0.83 -11.35 -30.89
CA GLY A 490 0.59 -11.35 -31.21
C GLY A 490 1.12 -9.98 -31.66
N LYS A 491 0.30 -8.94 -31.61
CA LYS A 491 0.71 -7.60 -32.01
C LYS A 491 1.57 -6.95 -30.93
N THR A 492 2.68 -6.39 -31.39
CA THR A 492 3.65 -5.66 -30.54
C THR A 492 3.39 -4.16 -30.60
N TYR A 493 3.51 -3.50 -29.46
CA TYR A 493 3.33 -2.08 -29.30
C TYR A 493 4.48 -1.49 -28.50
N ASP A 494 4.85 -0.27 -28.84
CA ASP A 494 5.58 0.55 -27.90
C ASP A 494 4.73 0.85 -26.66
N PHE A 495 5.31 0.80 -25.47
CA PHE A 495 4.58 1.02 -24.22
C PHE A 495 3.84 2.36 -24.20
N ALA A 496 4.49 3.42 -24.71
CA ALA A 496 3.91 4.76 -24.76
C ALA A 496 2.59 4.82 -25.55
N ASP A 497 2.43 3.95 -26.57
CA ASP A 497 1.33 3.96 -27.52
C ASP A 497 0.45 2.71 -27.44
N ALA A 498 0.76 1.80 -26.52
CA ALA A 498 -0.01 0.59 -26.31
C ALA A 498 -1.44 0.92 -25.84
N PRO A 499 -2.45 0.12 -26.25
CA PRO A 499 -3.80 0.30 -25.72
C PRO A 499 -3.79 0.24 -24.17
N THR A 500 -4.34 1.25 -23.51
CA THR A 500 -4.38 1.31 -22.03
C THR A 500 -5.03 0.04 -21.46
N LYS A 501 -6.11 -0.44 -22.07
CA LYS A 501 -6.78 -1.68 -21.64
C LYS A 501 -5.84 -2.90 -21.66
N LEU A 502 -4.93 -3.00 -22.61
CA LEU A 502 -3.93 -4.07 -22.66
C LEU A 502 -3.03 -3.99 -21.41
N LEU A 503 -2.50 -2.81 -21.13
CA LEU A 503 -1.59 -2.59 -20.02
C LEU A 503 -2.24 -2.74 -18.65
N THR A 504 -3.54 -2.44 -18.54
CA THR A 504 -4.25 -2.45 -17.25
C THR A 504 -4.95 -3.76 -16.93
N THR A 505 -5.01 -4.71 -17.88
CA THR A 505 -5.70 -5.99 -17.69
C THR A 505 -4.86 -7.23 -18.00
N VAL A 506 -3.75 -7.09 -18.72
CA VAL A 506 -2.91 -8.23 -19.13
C VAL A 506 -1.65 -8.29 -18.26
N GLN A 507 -1.58 -9.32 -17.41
CA GLN A 507 -0.49 -9.54 -16.47
C GLN A 507 0.89 -9.61 -17.18
N ASP A 508 0.97 -10.26 -18.35
CA ASP A 508 2.21 -10.47 -19.10
C ASP A 508 2.94 -9.17 -19.49
N CYS A 509 2.20 -8.06 -19.58
CA CYS A 509 2.80 -6.73 -19.77
C CYS A 509 3.73 -6.33 -18.62
N TRP A 510 3.63 -6.97 -17.46
CA TRP A 510 4.35 -6.66 -16.23
C TRP A 510 5.29 -7.78 -15.77
N VAL A 511 5.14 -8.99 -16.30
CA VAL A 511 6.03 -10.12 -15.99
C VAL A 511 7.45 -9.81 -16.44
N MET A 512 8.43 -10.11 -15.57
CA MET A 512 9.85 -9.95 -15.84
C MET A 512 10.38 -11.21 -16.54
N HIS A 513 10.53 -11.16 -17.86
CA HIS A 513 11.03 -12.32 -18.62
C HIS A 513 12.57 -12.36 -18.68
N PRO A 514 13.17 -13.56 -18.73
CA PRO A 514 14.60 -13.72 -18.88
C PRO A 514 15.13 -13.01 -20.12
N GLY A 515 16.24 -12.29 -19.96
CA GLY A 515 16.92 -11.62 -21.07
C GLY A 515 16.37 -10.25 -21.47
N GLU A 516 15.27 -9.79 -20.87
CA GLU A 516 14.82 -8.41 -21.04
C GLU A 516 15.74 -7.45 -20.28
N SER A 517 16.26 -6.41 -20.94
CA SER A 517 17.25 -5.49 -20.33
C SER A 517 16.63 -4.48 -19.36
N TRP A 518 15.34 -4.14 -19.53
CA TRP A 518 14.68 -3.07 -18.79
C TRP A 518 14.69 -3.26 -17.26
N HIS A 519 14.49 -4.51 -16.79
CA HIS A 519 14.44 -4.78 -15.35
C HIS A 519 15.84 -4.96 -14.71
N GLY A 520 16.87 -5.31 -15.49
CA GLY A 520 18.25 -5.41 -15.03
C GLY A 520 18.57 -6.59 -14.08
N PHE A 521 17.69 -7.60 -13.94
CA PHE A 521 17.90 -8.82 -13.16
C PHE A 521 18.37 -9.96 -14.08
N LYS A 522 19.67 -10.29 -14.05
CA LYS A 522 20.31 -11.17 -15.05
C LYS A 522 19.77 -12.59 -15.09
N ASP A 523 19.51 -13.19 -13.93
CA ASP A 523 19.22 -14.62 -13.80
C ASP A 523 17.77 -14.88 -13.34
N ILE A 524 16.87 -13.93 -13.60
CA ILE A 524 15.47 -14.08 -13.23
C ILE A 524 14.84 -15.22 -14.03
N PRO A 525 14.20 -16.23 -13.39
CA PRO A 525 13.47 -17.24 -14.12
C PRO A 525 12.20 -16.68 -14.74
N ASP A 526 11.75 -17.33 -15.80
CA ASP A 526 10.50 -16.95 -16.45
C ASP A 526 9.32 -17.10 -15.50
N ASN A 527 8.37 -16.16 -15.56
CA ASN A 527 7.17 -16.10 -14.73
C ASN A 527 7.40 -16.14 -13.21
N TRP A 528 8.63 -15.88 -12.74
CA TRP A 528 8.96 -15.86 -11.31
C TRP A 528 8.48 -14.61 -10.60
N SER A 529 8.49 -13.49 -11.31
CA SER A 529 8.11 -12.19 -10.73
C SER A 529 7.50 -11.26 -11.76
N MET A 530 6.68 -10.34 -11.28
CA MET A 530 6.14 -9.24 -12.06
C MET A 530 6.40 -7.90 -11.38
N LEU A 531 6.41 -6.82 -12.15
CA LEU A 531 6.38 -5.46 -11.63
C LEU A 531 4.94 -5.09 -11.26
N ASP A 532 4.75 -4.55 -10.08
CA ASP A 532 3.48 -3.97 -9.66
C ASP A 532 3.19 -2.67 -10.43
N PRO A 533 2.11 -2.60 -11.22
CA PRO A 533 1.79 -1.41 -12.00
C PRO A 533 1.72 -0.11 -11.19
N ILE A 534 1.23 -0.18 -9.95
CA ILE A 534 0.97 0.99 -9.10
C ILE A 534 2.19 1.48 -8.31
N LYS A 535 3.28 0.73 -8.29
CA LYS A 535 4.56 1.16 -7.72
C LYS A 535 5.45 1.70 -8.82
N VAL A 536 5.37 3.01 -9.03
CA VAL A 536 5.90 3.67 -10.21
C VAL A 536 7.27 4.26 -9.90
N SER A 537 8.31 3.70 -10.51
CA SER A 537 9.65 4.26 -10.50
C SER A 537 9.93 5.01 -11.79
N ILE A 538 10.54 6.19 -11.66
CA ILE A 538 11.16 6.91 -12.76
C ILE A 538 12.67 6.92 -12.57
N LEU A 539 13.40 6.86 -13.66
CA LEU A 539 14.86 6.88 -13.71
C LEU A 539 15.33 8.24 -14.19
N ALA A 540 16.23 8.86 -13.44
CA ALA A 540 16.98 10.01 -13.87
C ALA A 540 18.12 9.58 -14.81
N PRO A 541 18.55 10.43 -15.77
CA PRO A 541 19.67 10.10 -16.66
C PRO A 541 21.00 10.02 -15.90
N GLY A 542 21.94 9.25 -16.44
CA GLY A 542 23.29 9.11 -15.90
C GLY A 542 23.76 7.69 -15.63
N MET A 543 22.88 6.69 -15.78
CA MET A 543 23.18 5.26 -15.63
C MET A 543 22.87 4.54 -16.93
N GLY A 544 23.89 3.97 -17.56
CA GLY A 544 23.76 3.19 -18.80
C GLY A 544 23.08 1.83 -18.60
N GLU A 545 22.68 1.20 -19.69
CA GLU A 545 22.09 -0.16 -19.67
C GLU A 545 23.09 -1.22 -19.21
N ASP A 546 24.38 -0.99 -19.36
CA ASP A 546 25.47 -1.83 -18.88
C ASP A 546 25.73 -1.74 -17.37
N GLY A 547 25.12 -0.72 -16.73
CA GLY A 547 25.31 -0.44 -15.30
C GLY A 547 26.46 0.50 -14.99
N GLU A 548 27.13 1.01 -16.02
CA GLU A 548 28.18 2.01 -15.87
C GLU A 548 27.57 3.43 -15.87
N LEU A 549 28.24 4.36 -15.20
CA LEU A 549 27.81 5.75 -15.17
C LEU A 549 28.20 6.44 -16.50
N GLU A 550 27.26 7.18 -17.07
CA GLU A 550 27.41 7.94 -18.29
C GLU A 550 28.39 9.14 -18.12
N GLU A 551 28.62 9.93 -19.17
CA GLU A 551 29.47 11.13 -19.05
C GLU A 551 28.81 12.21 -18.22
N THR A 552 27.49 12.35 -18.35
CA THR A 552 26.66 13.34 -17.65
C THR A 552 25.44 12.66 -17.05
N GLY A 553 24.86 13.25 -16.01
CA GLY A 553 23.68 12.71 -15.39
C GLY A 553 23.02 13.68 -14.41
N VAL A 554 21.82 13.33 -13.96
CA VAL A 554 21.04 14.12 -13.01
C VAL A 554 20.84 13.32 -11.74
N PRO A 555 21.46 13.70 -10.62
CA PRO A 555 21.28 12.98 -9.36
C PRO A 555 19.83 13.07 -8.86
N ALA A 556 19.24 11.92 -8.56
CA ALA A 556 17.85 11.86 -8.10
C ALA A 556 17.62 12.58 -6.76
N ALA A 557 18.63 12.67 -5.91
CA ALA A 557 18.58 13.44 -4.65
C ALA A 557 18.22 14.92 -4.89
N LEU A 558 18.83 15.54 -5.91
CA LEU A 558 18.53 16.93 -6.29
C LEU A 558 17.09 17.10 -6.78
N VAL A 559 16.61 16.13 -7.59
CA VAL A 559 15.21 16.13 -8.08
C VAL A 559 14.24 15.96 -6.92
N THR A 560 14.54 15.09 -5.97
CA THR A 560 13.71 14.85 -4.77
C THR A 560 13.63 16.10 -3.89
N ALA A 561 14.74 16.81 -3.69
CA ALA A 561 14.76 18.08 -2.96
C ALA A 561 13.89 19.15 -3.68
N TRP A 562 13.97 19.22 -5.02
CA TRP A 562 13.10 20.08 -5.81
C TRP A 562 11.61 19.72 -5.64
N LEU A 563 11.26 18.44 -5.72
CA LEU A 563 9.89 17.97 -5.54
C LEU A 563 9.36 18.32 -4.16
N GLY A 564 10.17 18.13 -3.12
CA GLY A 564 9.82 18.46 -1.73
C GLY A 564 9.46 19.93 -1.53
N ARG A 565 10.19 20.85 -2.15
CA ARG A 565 9.87 22.29 -2.17
C ARG A 565 8.52 22.62 -2.80
N HIS A 566 8.06 21.77 -3.71
CA HIS A 566 6.75 21.90 -4.37
C HIS A 566 5.67 21.07 -3.70
N GLY A 567 5.90 20.58 -2.48
CA GLY A 567 4.94 19.80 -1.70
C GLY A 567 4.74 18.36 -2.21
N ILE A 568 5.67 17.84 -3.01
CA ILE A 568 5.63 16.48 -3.55
C ILE A 568 6.68 15.64 -2.84
N VAL A 569 6.22 14.62 -2.10
CA VAL A 569 7.09 13.72 -1.34
C VAL A 569 7.07 12.34 -2.02
N PRO A 570 8.16 11.91 -2.67
CA PRO A 570 8.28 10.56 -3.22
C PRO A 570 8.39 9.53 -2.09
N THR A 571 8.09 8.30 -2.43
CA THR A 571 8.15 7.19 -1.47
C THR A 571 9.59 6.78 -1.16
N ARG A 572 10.45 6.82 -2.19
CA ARG A 572 11.86 6.42 -2.10
C ARG A 572 12.68 7.09 -3.20
N THR A 573 13.96 7.36 -2.88
CA THR A 573 14.94 7.89 -3.83
C THR A 573 16.24 7.09 -3.67
N THR A 574 16.86 6.67 -4.80
CA THR A 574 18.25 6.17 -4.85
C THR A 574 19.10 7.16 -5.65
N ASP A 575 20.30 6.78 -6.07
CA ASP A 575 21.16 7.67 -6.86
C ASP A 575 20.49 8.16 -8.16
N PHE A 576 19.72 7.28 -8.84
CA PHE A 576 19.07 7.54 -10.13
C PHE A 576 17.60 7.12 -10.22
N GLN A 577 17.01 6.61 -9.16
CA GLN A 577 15.61 6.18 -9.14
C GLN A 577 14.81 7.06 -8.17
N ILE A 578 13.60 7.45 -8.59
CA ILE A 578 12.61 8.08 -7.73
C ILE A 578 11.31 7.29 -7.84
N MET A 579 10.78 6.84 -6.72
CA MET A 579 9.60 5.99 -6.67
C MET A 579 8.40 6.75 -6.13
N PHE A 580 7.28 6.60 -6.80
CA PHE A 580 5.96 7.11 -6.42
C PHE A 580 4.99 5.96 -6.21
N LEU A 581 4.24 6.02 -5.12
CA LEU A 581 3.20 5.05 -4.80
C LEU A 581 1.85 5.60 -5.27
N PHE A 582 1.24 4.94 -6.23
CA PHE A 582 -0.13 5.21 -6.63
C PHE A 582 -1.07 4.46 -5.69
N SER A 583 -1.84 5.18 -4.92
CA SER A 583 -2.83 4.65 -3.99
C SER A 583 -4.24 5.08 -4.41
N MET A 584 -5.27 4.55 -3.76
CA MET A 584 -6.66 4.89 -4.04
C MET A 584 -7.00 6.37 -3.88
N GLY A 585 -6.11 7.18 -3.28
CA GLY A 585 -6.25 8.62 -3.14
C GLY A 585 -5.50 9.44 -4.22
N VAL A 586 -4.94 8.80 -5.24
CA VAL A 586 -4.26 9.49 -6.34
C VAL A 586 -5.25 9.78 -7.47
N THR A 587 -5.29 11.01 -7.93
CA THR A 587 -6.14 11.49 -9.02
C THR A 587 -5.30 12.03 -10.17
N ARG A 588 -5.91 12.18 -11.35
CA ARG A 588 -5.25 12.78 -12.53
C ARG A 588 -4.66 14.16 -12.25
N GLY A 589 -5.37 15.01 -11.52
CA GLY A 589 -4.86 16.32 -11.12
C GLY A 589 -3.59 16.23 -10.30
N LYS A 590 -3.49 15.25 -9.41
CA LYS A 590 -2.33 15.04 -8.54
C LYS A 590 -1.09 14.63 -9.32
N TRP A 591 -1.16 13.61 -10.19
CA TRP A 591 0.00 13.20 -10.98
C TRP A 591 0.31 14.15 -12.14
N GLY A 592 -0.68 14.88 -12.68
CA GLY A 592 -0.45 15.96 -13.62
C GLY A 592 0.42 17.07 -13.03
N THR A 593 0.22 17.42 -11.75
CA THR A 593 1.10 18.34 -11.02
C THR A 593 2.52 17.80 -10.92
N LEU A 594 2.69 16.50 -10.65
CA LEU A 594 4.01 15.86 -10.62
C LEU A 594 4.73 15.99 -11.97
N VAL A 595 4.06 15.65 -13.08
CA VAL A 595 4.64 15.80 -14.43
C VAL A 595 5.07 17.25 -14.71
N ASN A 596 4.20 18.21 -14.41
CA ASN A 596 4.52 19.62 -14.60
C ASN A 596 5.71 20.07 -13.74
N THR A 597 5.82 19.58 -12.50
CA THR A 597 6.94 19.91 -11.61
C THR A 597 8.25 19.31 -12.11
N LEU A 598 8.25 18.09 -12.68
CA LEU A 598 9.41 17.48 -13.32
C LEU A 598 9.84 18.25 -14.58
N CYS A 599 8.89 18.70 -15.40
CA CYS A 599 9.17 19.56 -16.56
C CYS A 599 9.73 20.93 -16.11
N SER A 600 9.25 21.47 -15.01
CA SER A 600 9.78 22.71 -14.42
C SER A 600 11.21 22.52 -13.91
N PHE A 601 11.48 21.40 -13.21
CA PHE A 601 12.84 21.05 -12.82
C PHE A 601 13.79 21.07 -14.03
N LYS A 602 13.43 20.34 -15.09
CA LYS A 602 14.25 20.26 -16.31
C LYS A 602 14.56 21.65 -16.88
N ARG A 603 13.55 22.54 -16.98
CA ARG A 603 13.77 23.90 -17.53
C ARG A 603 14.78 24.72 -16.70
N HIS A 604 14.66 24.65 -15.35
CA HIS A 604 15.61 25.36 -14.48
C HIS A 604 16.99 24.72 -14.49
N TYR A 605 17.05 23.40 -14.57
CA TYR A 605 18.30 22.65 -14.69
C TYR A 605 19.04 23.00 -15.97
N ASP A 606 18.37 22.93 -17.13
CA ASP A 606 18.96 23.26 -18.44
C ASP A 606 19.40 24.73 -18.51
N ALA A 607 18.69 25.63 -17.84
CA ALA A 607 19.03 27.06 -17.78
C ALA A 607 20.11 27.38 -16.73
N ASN A 608 20.57 26.40 -15.95
CA ASN A 608 21.45 26.58 -14.81
C ASN A 608 21.02 27.71 -13.87
N THR A 609 19.72 27.75 -13.53
CA THR A 609 19.15 28.82 -12.71
C THR A 609 19.86 28.90 -11.34
N PRO A 610 20.24 30.08 -10.84
CA PRO A 610 20.92 30.23 -9.57
C PRO A 610 20.17 29.57 -8.39
N LEU A 611 20.87 28.82 -7.56
CA LEU A 611 20.28 28.15 -6.37
C LEU A 611 19.59 29.15 -5.43
N ALA A 612 20.16 30.36 -5.27
CA ALA A 612 19.54 31.43 -4.50
C ALA A 612 18.11 31.81 -4.99
N GLN A 613 17.80 31.53 -6.25
CA GLN A 613 16.47 31.78 -6.81
C GLN A 613 15.55 30.57 -6.65
N VAL A 614 16.05 29.35 -6.83
CA VAL A 614 15.23 28.12 -6.91
C VAL A 614 15.25 27.32 -5.61
N MET A 615 16.28 27.45 -4.79
CA MET A 615 16.47 26.79 -3.49
C MET A 615 17.04 27.76 -2.44
N PRO A 616 16.39 28.92 -2.18
CA PRO A 616 16.94 29.96 -1.33
C PRO A 616 17.24 29.48 0.10
N GLU A 617 16.42 28.59 0.68
CA GLU A 617 16.63 28.08 2.04
C GLU A 617 17.92 27.25 2.14
N LEU A 618 18.25 26.48 1.09
CA LEU A 618 19.51 25.73 1.03
C LEU A 618 20.71 26.68 1.04
N VAL A 619 20.63 27.77 0.27
CA VAL A 619 21.69 28.78 0.18
C VAL A 619 21.80 29.57 1.49
N GLU A 620 20.69 29.92 2.14
CA GLU A 620 20.67 30.59 3.44
C GLU A 620 21.30 29.72 4.53
N GLN A 621 21.04 28.42 4.51
CA GLN A 621 21.55 27.49 5.51
C GLN A 621 23.04 27.15 5.28
N TYR A 622 23.48 27.06 4.02
CA TYR A 622 24.83 26.66 3.64
C TYR A 622 25.46 27.62 2.60
N PRO A 623 25.63 28.93 2.95
CA PRO A 623 26.07 29.94 1.99
C PRO A 623 27.46 29.69 1.44
N ASP A 624 28.36 29.17 2.27
CA ASP A 624 29.77 28.92 1.86
C ASP A 624 29.85 27.83 0.75
N THR A 625 28.87 26.91 0.73
CA THR A 625 28.83 25.83 -0.24
C THR A 625 28.08 26.22 -1.51
N TYR A 626 26.92 26.90 -1.39
CA TYR A 626 25.95 26.98 -2.49
C TYR A 626 25.70 28.40 -3.05
N ALA A 627 26.22 29.47 -2.42
CA ALA A 627 25.88 30.86 -2.78
C ALA A 627 26.14 31.22 -4.25
N ASN A 628 27.15 30.63 -4.87
CA ASN A 628 27.59 30.97 -6.22
C ASN A 628 27.27 29.87 -7.28
N MET A 629 26.41 28.91 -6.95
CA MET A 629 26.09 27.78 -7.83
C MET A 629 24.73 27.96 -8.47
N GLY A 630 24.60 27.48 -9.73
CA GLY A 630 23.33 27.17 -10.35
C GLY A 630 22.90 25.74 -10.02
N ILE A 631 21.65 25.42 -10.32
CA ILE A 631 21.12 24.07 -10.06
C ILE A 631 21.80 22.99 -10.91
N HIS A 632 22.23 23.32 -12.13
CA HIS A 632 23.01 22.43 -12.98
C HIS A 632 24.43 22.22 -12.43
N ASP A 633 25.08 23.29 -12.00
CA ASP A 633 26.41 23.21 -11.38
C ASP A 633 26.42 22.28 -10.17
N LEU A 634 25.37 22.35 -9.33
CA LEU A 634 25.20 21.43 -8.20
C LEU A 634 25.00 20.00 -8.69
N GLY A 635 24.14 19.79 -9.70
CA GLY A 635 23.93 18.48 -10.29
C GLY A 635 25.20 17.86 -10.84
N ASP A 636 26.00 18.61 -11.58
CA ASP A 636 27.28 18.16 -12.12
C ASP A 636 28.29 17.82 -11.00
N THR A 637 28.33 18.63 -9.96
CA THR A 637 29.21 18.37 -8.80
C THR A 637 28.82 17.08 -8.08
N MET A 638 27.52 16.88 -7.85
CA MET A 638 26.99 15.65 -7.26
C MET A 638 27.26 14.44 -8.15
N PHE A 639 27.01 14.56 -9.46
CA PHE A 639 27.22 13.49 -10.40
C PHE A 639 28.70 13.09 -10.52
N ALA A 640 29.59 14.06 -10.55
CA ALA A 640 31.04 13.80 -10.53
C ALA A 640 31.46 13.03 -9.29
N TRP A 641 30.91 13.39 -8.12
CA TRP A 641 31.15 12.66 -6.88
C TRP A 641 30.61 11.22 -6.95
N LEU A 642 29.37 11.01 -7.47
CA LEU A 642 28.80 9.67 -7.68
C LEU A 642 29.70 8.82 -8.59
N LYS A 643 30.24 9.41 -9.65
CA LYS A 643 31.12 8.74 -10.60
C LYS A 643 32.46 8.32 -9.96
N GLU A 644 33.04 9.18 -9.11
CA GLU A 644 34.30 8.90 -8.43
C GLU A 644 34.13 7.84 -7.32
N ASN A 645 33.03 7.90 -6.56
CA ASN A 645 32.83 7.08 -5.37
C ASN A 645 31.97 5.83 -5.61
N ASN A 646 31.17 5.79 -6.69
CA ASN A 646 30.28 4.70 -7.10
C ASN A 646 29.51 4.07 -5.93
N PRO A 647 28.69 4.85 -5.18
CA PRO A 647 27.97 4.36 -4.01
C PRO A 647 26.96 3.27 -4.37
N GLY A 648 26.39 3.29 -5.58
CA GLY A 648 25.47 2.26 -6.05
C GLY A 648 26.12 0.87 -6.16
N ALA A 649 27.36 0.78 -6.66
CA ALA A 649 28.09 -0.49 -6.65
C ALA A 649 28.40 -0.96 -5.22
N ARG A 650 28.84 -0.05 -4.34
CA ARG A 650 29.09 -0.35 -2.92
C ARG A 650 27.85 -0.81 -2.18
N LEU A 651 26.70 -0.19 -2.47
CA LEU A 651 25.40 -0.63 -1.96
C LEU A 651 25.10 -2.06 -2.39
N ASN A 652 25.25 -2.37 -3.68
CA ASN A 652 25.01 -3.72 -4.19
C ASN A 652 25.96 -4.76 -3.55
N GLU A 653 27.23 -4.43 -3.38
CA GLU A 653 28.20 -5.29 -2.68
C GLU A 653 27.81 -5.48 -1.20
N ALA A 654 27.44 -4.42 -0.49
CA ALA A 654 27.09 -4.47 0.93
C ALA A 654 25.87 -5.35 1.22
N TYR A 655 24.94 -5.46 0.27
CA TYR A 655 23.74 -6.28 0.44
C TYR A 655 23.81 -7.67 -0.22
N SER A 656 24.77 -7.91 -1.12
CA SER A 656 24.98 -9.22 -1.75
C SER A 656 25.80 -10.18 -0.87
N GLY A 657 26.76 -9.64 -0.12
CA GLY A 657 27.59 -10.39 0.82
C GLY A 657 27.05 -10.25 2.24
N LEU A 658 26.48 -11.33 2.79
CA LEU A 658 25.98 -11.30 4.17
C LEU A 658 27.12 -11.21 5.19
N PRO A 659 27.02 -10.30 6.20
CA PRO A 659 27.88 -10.35 7.37
C PRO A 659 27.72 -11.66 8.14
N VAL A 660 28.77 -12.07 8.86
CA VAL A 660 28.70 -13.27 9.70
C VAL A 660 27.99 -12.92 11.00
N ALA A 661 26.91 -13.61 11.31
CA ALA A 661 26.25 -13.51 12.60
C ALA A 661 27.05 -14.33 13.64
N GLU A 662 27.59 -13.68 14.65
CA GLU A 662 28.40 -14.32 15.73
C GLU A 662 27.54 -14.59 16.96
N VAL A 663 26.55 -13.74 17.24
CA VAL A 663 25.57 -13.93 18.31
C VAL A 663 24.16 -13.79 17.75
N THR A 664 23.18 -14.34 18.44
CA THR A 664 21.77 -14.20 18.03
C THR A 664 21.29 -12.77 18.23
N PRO A 665 20.24 -12.33 17.48
CA PRO A 665 19.63 -11.01 17.72
C PRO A 665 19.18 -10.80 19.16
N ARG A 666 18.73 -11.86 19.86
CA ARG A 666 18.40 -11.81 21.29
C ARG A 666 19.62 -11.53 22.17
N GLU A 667 20.73 -12.23 21.94
CA GLU A 667 21.96 -12.02 22.72
C GLU A 667 22.50 -10.61 22.52
N ALA A 668 22.49 -10.10 21.29
CA ALA A 668 22.86 -8.71 21.00
C ALA A 668 21.96 -7.72 21.74
N TYR A 669 20.64 -7.94 21.74
CA TYR A 669 19.70 -7.12 22.47
C TYR A 669 19.90 -7.20 24.00
N ASN A 670 20.18 -8.38 24.53
CA ASN A 670 20.49 -8.55 25.96
C ASN A 670 21.74 -7.73 26.34
N ALA A 671 22.76 -7.68 25.47
CA ALA A 671 23.93 -6.82 25.73
C ALA A 671 23.53 -5.34 25.87
N ILE A 672 22.53 -4.86 25.12
CA ILE A 672 22.00 -3.49 25.28
C ILE A 672 21.36 -3.36 26.67
N VAL A 673 20.51 -4.29 27.06
CA VAL A 673 19.82 -4.26 28.37
C VAL A 673 20.80 -4.29 29.53
N ASP A 674 21.84 -5.09 29.42
CA ASP A 674 22.90 -5.25 30.42
C ASP A 674 23.92 -4.11 30.41
N ASN A 675 23.75 -3.10 29.56
CA ASN A 675 24.69 -2.00 29.35
C ASN A 675 26.11 -2.48 28.93
N ASN A 676 26.17 -3.61 28.25
CA ASN A 676 27.40 -4.22 27.73
C ASN A 676 27.62 -3.82 26.25
N VAL A 677 27.42 -2.55 25.97
CA VAL A 677 27.58 -1.97 24.62
C VAL A 677 28.35 -0.65 24.69
N GLU A 678 28.92 -0.24 23.57
CA GLU A 678 29.60 1.03 23.39
C GLU A 678 29.37 1.60 21.99
N LEU A 679 29.38 2.92 21.85
CA LEU A 679 29.36 3.59 20.56
C LEU A 679 30.77 3.55 19.94
N VAL A 680 30.84 3.04 18.72
CA VAL A 680 32.10 2.83 17.99
C VAL A 680 32.06 3.64 16.71
N SER A 681 33.06 4.50 16.51
CA SER A 681 33.18 5.30 15.28
C SER A 681 33.42 4.39 14.08
N ILE A 682 32.96 4.82 12.90
CA ILE A 682 33.01 4.06 11.64
C ILE A 682 34.40 3.51 11.32
N GLU A 683 35.47 4.22 11.70
CA GLU A 683 36.85 3.78 11.46
C GLU A 683 37.26 2.59 12.35
N ASN A 684 36.59 2.39 13.47
CA ASN A 684 36.87 1.36 14.46
C ASN A 684 35.84 0.21 14.43
N LEU A 685 34.89 0.19 13.46
CA LEU A 685 33.89 -0.87 13.29
C LEU A 685 34.45 -2.23 12.85
N PRO A 686 35.54 -2.33 12.07
CA PRO A 686 36.06 -3.63 11.67
C PRO A 686 36.29 -4.58 12.86
N GLY A 687 35.74 -5.81 12.76
CA GLY A 687 35.81 -6.82 13.81
C GLY A 687 34.83 -6.65 14.95
N ARG A 688 33.99 -5.63 14.94
CA ARG A 688 32.98 -5.39 15.98
C ARG A 688 31.65 -6.07 15.63
N ILE A 689 30.89 -6.41 16.65
CA ILE A 689 29.55 -7.00 16.52
C ILE A 689 28.53 -5.90 16.74
N ALA A 690 27.62 -5.71 15.77
CA ALA A 690 26.52 -4.76 15.85
C ALA A 690 25.55 -5.17 16.98
N ALA A 691 25.26 -4.26 17.90
CA ALA A 691 24.28 -4.48 18.96
C ALA A 691 22.84 -4.18 18.46
N ASN A 692 22.70 -3.29 17.50
CA ASN A 692 21.45 -2.90 16.84
C ASN A 692 21.58 -2.97 15.32
N SER A 693 20.45 -3.04 14.61
CA SER A 693 20.45 -2.99 13.14
C SER A 693 20.96 -1.66 12.63
N VAL A 694 21.63 -1.71 11.48
CA VAL A 694 22.04 -0.52 10.71
C VAL A 694 21.25 -0.51 9.39
N ILE A 695 20.41 0.52 9.22
CA ILE A 695 19.44 0.61 8.13
C ILE A 695 19.61 1.94 7.39
N PRO A 696 20.40 1.97 6.30
CA PRO A 696 20.49 3.17 5.46
C PRO A 696 19.19 3.41 4.68
N TYR A 697 18.80 4.67 4.53
CA TYR A 697 17.72 5.14 3.67
C TYR A 697 18.28 6.04 2.56
N PRO A 698 18.31 5.59 1.29
CA PRO A 698 17.91 4.30 0.76
C PRO A 698 18.86 3.16 1.14
N PRO A 699 18.45 1.87 1.11
CA PRO A 699 17.18 1.35 0.59
C PRO A 699 16.08 1.17 1.66
N GLY A 700 16.33 1.45 2.95
CA GLY A 700 15.34 1.29 4.01
C GLY A 700 15.13 -0.16 4.47
N ILE A 701 16.11 -1.03 4.24
CA ILE A 701 16.18 -2.39 4.76
C ILE A 701 17.49 -2.61 5.52
N PRO A 702 17.54 -3.54 6.49
CA PRO A 702 18.73 -3.74 7.28
C PRO A 702 19.95 -4.15 6.44
N MET A 703 21.01 -3.37 6.48
CA MET A 703 22.31 -3.72 5.93
C MET A 703 23.07 -4.65 6.88
N LEU A 704 23.08 -4.32 8.15
CA LEU A 704 23.46 -5.21 9.24
C LEU A 704 22.26 -5.43 10.16
N LEU A 705 22.18 -6.65 10.69
CA LEU A 705 21.25 -7.02 11.75
C LEU A 705 22.01 -7.17 13.08
N SER A 706 21.29 -7.08 14.17
CA SER A 706 21.87 -7.28 15.51
C SER A 706 22.54 -8.63 15.64
N GLY A 707 23.77 -8.65 16.15
CA GLY A 707 24.57 -9.85 16.31
C GLY A 707 25.52 -10.16 15.14
N GLU A 708 25.45 -9.39 14.06
CA GLU A 708 26.35 -9.55 12.92
C GLU A 708 27.65 -8.78 13.10
N ASN A 709 28.76 -9.36 12.62
CA ASN A 709 30.09 -8.77 12.67
C ASN A 709 30.31 -7.89 11.43
N PHE A 710 30.88 -6.69 11.62
CA PHE A 710 31.22 -5.76 10.54
C PHE A 710 32.30 -6.29 9.56
N GLY A 711 32.93 -7.42 9.87
CA GLY A 711 33.99 -7.98 9.05
C GLY A 711 35.32 -7.24 9.21
N ASP A 712 36.16 -7.31 8.19
CA ASP A 712 37.46 -6.65 8.20
C ASP A 712 37.35 -5.18 7.70
N LYS A 713 38.48 -4.49 7.62
CA LYS A 713 38.58 -3.10 7.13
C LYS A 713 38.12 -2.88 5.68
N ASN A 714 38.02 -3.96 4.89
CA ASN A 714 37.59 -3.91 3.49
C ASN A 714 36.14 -4.42 3.36
N SER A 715 35.45 -4.63 4.46
CA SER A 715 34.06 -5.06 4.45
C SER A 715 33.20 -4.13 3.58
N PRO A 716 32.37 -4.68 2.69
CA PRO A 716 31.46 -3.89 1.87
C PRO A 716 30.54 -2.98 2.68
N GLN A 717 30.08 -3.45 3.86
CA GLN A 717 29.19 -2.70 4.74
C GLN A 717 29.89 -1.46 5.31
N VAL A 718 31.12 -1.59 5.80
CA VAL A 718 31.91 -0.46 6.29
C VAL A 718 32.25 0.50 5.14
N SER A 719 32.60 -0.04 3.97
CA SER A 719 32.88 0.75 2.77
C SER A 719 31.67 1.58 2.33
N TYR A 720 30.46 1.00 2.38
CA TYR A 720 29.25 1.72 2.04
C TYR A 720 28.91 2.82 3.06
N LEU A 721 28.99 2.55 4.36
CA LEU A 721 28.80 3.56 5.40
C LEU A 721 29.77 4.74 5.25
N ARG A 722 31.04 4.48 4.92
CA ARG A 722 32.01 5.54 4.64
C ARG A 722 31.61 6.40 3.44
N SER A 723 31.03 5.79 2.41
CA SER A 723 30.55 6.56 1.26
C SER A 723 29.36 7.44 1.62
N LEU A 724 28.42 6.97 2.46
CA LEU A 724 27.34 7.80 2.96
C LEU A 724 27.84 8.98 3.79
N GLN A 725 28.71 8.75 4.77
CA GLN A 725 29.32 9.82 5.56
C GLN A 725 30.08 10.84 4.69
N SER A 726 30.80 10.36 3.67
CA SER A 726 31.50 11.24 2.74
C SER A 726 30.56 12.11 1.92
N TRP A 727 29.44 11.54 1.45
CA TRP A 727 28.40 12.32 0.76
C TRP A 727 27.81 13.39 1.68
N ASP A 728 27.44 13.04 2.89
CA ASP A 728 26.83 13.96 3.86
C ASP A 728 27.75 15.16 4.17
N HIS A 729 29.06 14.93 4.21
CA HIS A 729 30.02 16.02 4.38
C HIS A 729 30.18 16.91 3.14
N HIS A 730 30.06 16.35 1.92
CA HIS A 730 30.23 17.11 0.68
C HIS A 730 28.97 17.89 0.31
N PHE A 731 27.79 17.36 0.64
CA PHE A 731 26.51 17.91 0.22
C PHE A 731 25.58 18.16 1.42
N PRO A 732 25.92 19.12 2.30
CA PRO A 732 25.08 19.47 3.43
C PRO A 732 23.70 19.94 2.94
N GLY A 733 22.62 19.44 3.59
CA GLY A 733 21.23 19.59 3.14
C GLY A 733 20.72 18.44 2.26
N PHE A 734 21.59 17.46 1.93
CA PHE A 734 21.25 16.24 1.19
C PHE A 734 21.75 14.98 1.93
N GLU A 735 21.81 15.07 3.26
CA GLU A 735 22.30 13.98 4.11
C GLU A 735 21.40 12.77 4.04
N HIS A 736 21.99 11.59 4.18
CA HIS A 736 21.28 10.32 4.27
C HIS A 736 20.75 10.09 5.69
N GLU A 737 19.57 9.53 5.80
CA GLU A 737 19.09 8.96 7.04
C GLU A 737 19.64 7.53 7.18
N THR A 738 20.40 7.25 8.24
CA THR A 738 20.89 5.91 8.54
C THR A 738 20.45 5.52 9.95
N GLU A 739 19.32 4.81 10.04
CA GLU A 739 18.80 4.32 11.32
C GLU A 739 19.80 3.35 11.95
N GLY A 740 20.00 3.47 13.26
CA GLY A 740 20.96 2.66 14.00
C GLY A 740 22.37 3.25 14.05
N THR A 741 22.56 4.45 13.51
CA THR A 741 23.80 5.25 13.68
C THR A 741 23.53 6.49 14.49
N GLU A 742 24.55 6.97 15.19
CA GLU A 742 24.61 8.28 15.83
C GLU A 742 25.71 9.12 15.16
N ILE A 743 25.40 10.38 14.85
CA ILE A 743 26.38 11.29 14.26
C ILE A 743 26.96 12.15 15.37
N ILE A 744 28.24 12.00 15.66
CA ILE A 744 28.99 12.77 16.67
C ILE A 744 30.12 13.49 15.93
N ASP A 745 30.12 14.80 15.99
CA ASP A 745 31.11 15.66 15.29
C ASP A 745 31.24 15.34 13.79
N GLY A 746 30.11 15.01 13.12
CA GLY A 746 30.06 14.65 11.70
C GLY A 746 30.51 13.21 11.41
N ILE A 747 30.86 12.41 12.41
CA ILE A 747 31.33 11.03 12.25
C ILE A 747 30.20 10.07 12.64
N TYR A 748 29.97 9.07 11.79
CA TYR A 748 29.02 8.00 12.09
C TYR A 748 29.56 7.09 13.18
N HIS A 749 28.73 6.82 14.18
CA HIS A 749 28.98 5.85 15.25
C HIS A 749 27.85 4.80 15.26
N VAL A 750 28.22 3.58 15.53
CA VAL A 750 27.27 2.45 15.68
C VAL A 750 27.41 1.86 17.06
N MET A 751 26.29 1.47 17.66
CA MET A 751 26.29 0.75 18.92
C MET A 751 26.76 -0.70 18.69
N CYS A 752 27.87 -1.07 19.32
CA CYS A 752 28.46 -2.41 19.22
C CYS A 752 28.49 -3.09 20.59
N VAL A 753 28.42 -4.41 20.57
CA VAL A 753 28.67 -5.22 21.77
C VAL A 753 30.13 -4.98 22.21
N LYS A 754 30.36 -4.78 23.51
CA LYS A 754 31.73 -4.63 24.06
C LYS A 754 32.56 -5.88 23.78
N ALA A 755 33.84 -5.66 23.48
CA ALA A 755 34.78 -6.73 23.17
C ALA A 755 35.10 -7.63 24.39
#